data_e0c44ea91c2ab1259c51dff73079c0a1
#
_entry.id   e0c44ea91c2ab1259c51dff73079c0a1
#
_cell.length_a   1.000
_cell.length_b   1.000
_cell.length_c   1.000
_cell.angle_alpha   90.00
_cell.angle_beta   90.00
_cell.angle_gamma   90.00
#
_symmetry.space_group_name_H-M   'P 1'
#
loop_
_entity.id
_entity.type
_entity.pdbx_description
1 polymer ?
#
loop_
_entity_poly.entity_id
_entity_poly.type
_entity_poly.pdbx_seq_one_letter_code
_entity_poly.pdbx_strand_id
1 'polypeptide(L)'
;FNSSQTHYRFSKEKRNIIRSMDLLVIDEISMVRADLLDAIDSALRRYRDREKPFGGVQLLMIGDLQQLAPVVKENEWEMLKNYYETPYFFASRALRETVYMTIELKTVYRQSDTFFLSLLNKIRENQADNEVLNELNRRYQPGFRPRKEEGYIRLTTHNYQAQKVNDNELASLPGQTYSFRAEIDGTFPEYLYPADEVLTIKAGAQIMFLKNDPSSEKRYYNGMIGEVAAVNDAGMIVRGKDNGNEFQLLPEEWGNYKYVLNEETKEITEEIEGTFRQYPIRLAWAITIHKSQGLTFERAIIDARNSFAHGQTYVALSRCKTLEGMVLESPLRREAIISDSTVDNFTKEVERNKPGNRQLHDMQKAYFFDLLSDLFNFYSLDQAYKRLLRLIDEDLYKLYPKQLAEYKELAPHIKEKIVEVSQRFRNQYTRLINGSDDYAADQGLQERVRSGAGYFRKELEPVRTLFEKTNMPLDNKELRKQLNERLQALDDALWIKESLLEAMMGQPFTVTGYLKLKAKVTLSLEDDSSSGSSPKAPKEKRERKGRKERTRSSSKAKVEVPTDILYPELYRTLSEWRAAKAREVSLPAYIIMQQKALMGIVNLLPDTPEALEAIPYFGAKGVQKYGLEILGIIRKFVKENKVERR
;
A
#
# COMPACT_ATOMS: atom_id res chain seq x y z
N PHE A 1 14.80 -17.16 13.72
CA PHE A 1 14.51 -16.95 12.31
C PHE A 1 15.49 -17.76 11.48
N ASN A 2 15.15 -19.03 11.26
CA ASN A 2 15.82 -19.85 10.27
C ASN A 2 15.58 -19.22 8.90
N SER A 3 16.64 -19.05 8.13
CA SER A 3 16.74 -18.50 6.78
C SER A 3 16.07 -19.35 5.68
N SER A 4 14.94 -19.97 5.93
CA SER A 4 13.99 -20.27 4.88
C SER A 4 13.22 -18.97 4.65
N GLN A 5 13.83 -18.06 3.89
CA GLN A 5 13.11 -16.96 3.25
C GLN A 5 11.98 -17.59 2.42
N THR A 6 10.84 -17.83 3.05
CA THR A 6 9.59 -17.91 2.33
C THR A 6 9.44 -16.54 1.69
N HIS A 7 9.87 -16.43 0.45
CA HIS A 7 9.71 -15.24 -0.36
C HIS A 7 8.21 -15.08 -0.61
N TYR A 8 7.51 -14.46 0.32
CA TYR A 8 6.16 -13.97 0.08
C TYR A 8 6.25 -12.99 -1.10
N ARG A 9 5.92 -13.47 -2.28
CA ARG A 9 5.74 -12.61 -3.45
C ARG A 9 4.34 -12.01 -3.33
N PHE A 10 4.27 -10.77 -2.91
CA PHE A 10 3.02 -10.03 -2.96
C PHE A 10 2.48 -9.98 -4.39
N SER A 11 1.16 -9.97 -4.53
CA SER A 11 0.48 -9.74 -5.81
C SER A 11 0.93 -8.41 -6.44
N LYS A 12 0.65 -8.21 -7.73
CA LYS A 12 1.01 -6.97 -8.43
C LYS A 12 0.35 -5.76 -7.74
N GLU A 13 -0.92 -5.90 -7.38
CA GLU A 13 -1.74 -4.88 -6.74
C GLU A 13 -1.16 -4.47 -5.37
N LYS A 14 -0.85 -5.45 -4.49
CA LYS A 14 -0.22 -5.16 -3.18
C LYS A 14 1.13 -4.46 -3.32
N ARG A 15 1.92 -4.83 -4.32
CA ARG A 15 3.21 -4.15 -4.59
C ARG A 15 3.00 -2.71 -5.02
N ASN A 16 1.97 -2.43 -5.81
CA ASN A 16 1.65 -1.09 -6.27
C ASN A 16 1.19 -0.22 -5.11
N ILE A 17 0.29 -0.72 -4.26
CA ILE A 17 -0.12 -0.04 -3.02
C ILE A 17 1.09 0.32 -2.16
N ILE A 18 2.01 -0.64 -1.92
CA ILE A 18 3.22 -0.38 -1.13
C ILE A 18 4.08 0.71 -1.80
N ARG A 19 4.20 0.71 -3.12
CA ARG A 19 5.00 1.70 -3.86
C ARG A 19 4.40 3.10 -3.81
N SER A 20 3.09 3.23 -3.82
CA SER A 20 2.38 4.52 -3.76
C SER A 20 2.17 5.06 -2.35
N MET A 21 2.44 4.26 -1.31
CA MET A 21 2.19 4.62 0.08
C MET A 21 3.12 5.75 0.54
N ASP A 22 2.57 6.86 1.00
CA ASP A 22 3.34 7.97 1.59
C ASP A 22 3.30 7.97 3.12
N LEU A 23 2.22 7.46 3.70
CA LEU A 23 2.00 7.40 5.16
C LEU A 23 1.49 6.02 5.56
N LEU A 24 2.11 5.43 6.57
CA LEU A 24 1.62 4.22 7.25
C LEU A 24 1.18 4.59 8.67
N VAL A 25 -0.10 4.40 8.98
CA VAL A 25 -0.64 4.57 10.33
C VAL A 25 -0.68 3.21 11.02
N ILE A 26 -0.08 3.13 12.21
CA ILE A 26 -0.13 1.93 13.06
C ILE A 26 -0.82 2.34 14.36
N ASP A 27 -2.04 1.90 14.52
CA ASP A 27 -2.81 2.10 15.75
C ASP A 27 -2.48 1.03 16.79
N GLU A 28 -2.70 1.33 18.08
CA GLU A 28 -2.38 0.46 19.22
C GLU A 28 -0.92 -0.06 19.18
N ILE A 29 0.02 0.83 18.87
CA ILE A 29 1.44 0.48 18.71
C ILE A 29 2.04 -0.19 19.96
N SER A 30 1.47 0.07 21.16
CA SER A 30 1.88 -0.58 22.42
C SER A 30 1.80 -2.11 22.37
N MET A 31 0.92 -2.66 21.54
CA MET A 31 0.73 -4.10 21.35
C MET A 31 1.55 -4.68 20.19
N VAL A 32 2.25 -3.84 19.44
CA VAL A 32 3.06 -4.27 18.29
C VAL A 32 4.45 -4.68 18.75
N ARG A 33 4.86 -5.89 18.37
CA ARG A 33 6.19 -6.42 18.71
C ARG A 33 7.29 -5.77 17.86
N ALA A 34 8.48 -5.67 18.42
CA ALA A 34 9.66 -5.11 17.74
C ALA A 34 10.00 -5.86 16.44
N ASP A 35 9.93 -7.20 16.44
CA ASP A 35 10.20 -8.04 15.27
C ASP A 35 9.17 -7.85 14.16
N LEU A 36 7.89 -7.58 14.50
CA LEU A 36 6.87 -7.27 13.52
C LEU A 36 7.12 -5.92 12.85
N LEU A 37 7.55 -4.92 13.63
CA LEU A 37 7.89 -3.60 13.08
C LEU A 37 9.10 -3.68 12.14
N ASP A 38 10.13 -4.49 12.49
CA ASP A 38 11.28 -4.74 11.60
C ASP A 38 10.88 -5.55 10.35
N ALA A 39 9.90 -6.43 10.43
CA ALA A 39 9.34 -7.13 9.27
C ALA A 39 8.60 -6.17 8.32
N ILE A 40 7.89 -5.18 8.86
CA ILE A 40 7.25 -4.10 8.09
C ILE A 40 8.32 -3.27 7.38
N ASP A 41 9.40 -2.86 8.08
CA ASP A 41 10.54 -2.16 7.48
C ASP A 41 11.13 -2.95 6.31
N SER A 42 11.41 -4.23 6.51
CA SER A 42 12.00 -5.10 5.49
C SER A 42 11.10 -5.21 4.25
N ALA A 43 9.78 -5.29 4.45
CA ALA A 43 8.81 -5.31 3.36
C ALA A 43 8.78 -3.97 2.59
N LEU A 44 8.77 -2.85 3.29
CA LEU A 44 8.75 -1.52 2.69
C LEU A 44 10.07 -1.22 1.94
N ARG A 45 11.23 -1.50 2.51
CA ARG A 45 12.55 -1.37 1.84
C ARG A 45 12.62 -2.21 0.58
N ARG A 46 12.08 -3.41 0.58
CA ARG A 46 12.10 -4.31 -0.58
C ARG A 46 11.39 -3.76 -1.81
N TYR A 47 10.27 -3.05 -1.61
CA TYR A 47 9.41 -2.60 -2.70
C TYR A 47 9.51 -1.11 -3.01
N ARG A 48 10.19 -0.34 -2.14
CA ARG A 48 10.41 1.11 -2.30
C ARG A 48 11.90 1.45 -2.32
N ASP A 49 12.42 2.05 -1.27
CA ASP A 49 13.83 2.47 -1.16
C ASP A 49 14.57 1.58 -0.16
N ARG A 50 15.56 0.82 -0.64
CA ARG A 50 16.32 -0.12 0.19
C ARG A 50 17.23 0.56 1.21
N GLU A 51 17.67 1.78 0.90
CA GLU A 51 18.64 2.51 1.72
C GLU A 51 17.96 3.30 2.86
N LYS A 52 16.64 3.54 2.76
CA LYS A 52 15.91 4.33 3.74
C LYS A 52 15.12 3.43 4.70
N PRO A 53 15.16 3.72 6.03
CA PRO A 53 14.26 3.08 6.96
C PRO A 53 12.80 3.17 6.46
N PHE A 54 12.06 2.08 6.64
CA PHE A 54 10.67 1.93 6.18
C PHE A 54 10.45 2.29 4.71
N GLY A 55 11.48 2.10 3.88
CA GLY A 55 11.40 2.43 2.45
C GLY A 55 11.15 3.92 2.16
N GLY A 56 11.40 4.81 3.12
CA GLY A 56 11.11 6.24 3.05
C GLY A 56 9.63 6.59 3.24
N VAL A 57 8.80 5.65 3.72
CA VAL A 57 7.40 5.91 4.12
C VAL A 57 7.39 6.61 5.47
N GLN A 58 6.56 7.63 5.62
CA GLN A 58 6.32 8.24 6.92
C GLN A 58 5.50 7.31 7.81
N LEU A 59 5.90 7.14 9.09
CA LEU A 59 5.14 6.39 10.07
C LEU A 59 4.37 7.34 10.99
N LEU A 60 3.11 7.03 11.27
CA LEU A 60 2.33 7.57 12.36
C LEU A 60 1.96 6.40 13.30
N MET A 61 2.60 6.35 14.46
CA MET A 61 2.36 5.33 15.48
C MET A 61 1.50 5.94 16.59
N ILE A 62 0.35 5.32 16.86
CA ILE A 62 -0.63 5.79 17.85
C ILE A 62 -0.78 4.72 18.92
N GLY A 63 -0.80 5.08 20.19
CA GLY A 63 -0.99 4.13 21.27
C GLY A 63 -0.69 4.70 22.67
N ASP A 64 -0.85 3.85 23.65
CA ASP A 64 -0.57 4.15 25.06
C ASP A 64 0.25 3.01 25.68
N LEU A 65 1.52 3.27 25.95
CA LEU A 65 2.44 2.28 26.53
C LEU A 65 2.07 1.82 27.94
N GLN A 66 1.21 2.54 28.65
CA GLN A 66 0.70 2.16 29.95
C GLN A 66 -0.55 1.26 29.85
N GLN A 67 -1.03 1.01 28.61
CA GLN A 67 -2.05 0.01 28.34
C GLN A 67 -1.43 -1.38 28.13
N LEU A 68 -2.03 -2.22 27.28
CA LEU A 68 -1.59 -3.61 27.13
C LEU A 68 -0.25 -3.71 26.40
N ALA A 69 0.60 -4.59 26.94
CA ALA A 69 1.87 -4.98 26.34
C ALA A 69 1.68 -5.93 25.13
N PRO A 70 2.70 -6.06 24.26
CA PRO A 70 2.69 -7.07 23.21
C PRO A 70 2.59 -8.49 23.82
N VAL A 71 1.76 -9.34 23.22
CA VAL A 71 1.65 -10.74 23.64
C VAL A 71 2.78 -11.53 22.98
N VAL A 72 3.64 -12.12 23.79
CA VAL A 72 4.75 -12.99 23.35
C VAL A 72 4.69 -14.28 24.14
N LYS A 73 4.69 -15.42 23.45
CA LYS A 73 4.78 -16.73 24.10
C LYS A 73 6.20 -16.96 24.62
N GLU A 74 6.34 -17.69 25.70
CA GLU A 74 7.63 -17.94 26.34
C GLU A 74 8.67 -18.54 25.38
N ASN A 75 8.27 -19.53 24.58
CA ASN A 75 9.12 -20.13 23.57
C ASN A 75 9.52 -19.15 22.43
N GLU A 76 8.66 -18.20 22.09
CA GLU A 76 8.98 -17.15 21.12
C GLU A 76 9.96 -16.13 21.72
N TRP A 77 9.76 -15.76 23.00
CA TRP A 77 10.64 -14.83 23.68
C TRP A 77 12.06 -15.39 23.83
N GLU A 78 12.20 -16.67 24.13
CA GLU A 78 13.51 -17.33 24.18
C GLU A 78 14.32 -17.18 22.90
N MET A 79 13.67 -17.12 21.74
CA MET A 79 14.31 -16.85 20.47
C MET A 79 14.54 -15.36 20.24
N LEU A 80 13.58 -14.50 20.57
CA LEU A 80 13.61 -13.07 20.28
C LEU A 80 14.57 -12.30 21.19
N LYS A 81 14.76 -12.70 22.44
CA LYS A 81 15.67 -12.04 23.40
C LYS A 81 17.13 -11.96 22.94
N ASN A 82 17.55 -12.82 22.00
CA ASN A 82 18.87 -12.77 21.40
C ASN A 82 19.04 -11.60 20.42
N TYR A 83 17.93 -10.99 19.99
CA TYR A 83 17.88 -9.94 18.96
C TYR A 83 17.32 -8.63 19.50
N TYR A 84 16.45 -8.67 20.52
CA TYR A 84 15.73 -7.54 21.08
C TYR A 84 15.83 -7.53 22.59
N GLU A 85 16.11 -6.37 23.17
CA GLU A 85 16.18 -6.18 24.63
C GLU A 85 14.80 -6.31 25.30
N THR A 86 13.74 -5.99 24.56
CA THR A 86 12.36 -6.03 25.00
C THR A 86 11.43 -6.32 23.81
N PRO A 87 10.25 -6.90 24.03
CA PRO A 87 9.32 -7.17 22.93
C PRO A 87 8.64 -5.91 22.36
N TYR A 88 8.69 -4.78 23.05
CA TYR A 88 8.02 -3.56 22.64
C TYR A 88 8.58 -2.98 21.36
N PHE A 89 7.74 -2.26 20.59
CA PHE A 89 8.05 -1.67 19.31
C PHE A 89 9.30 -0.77 19.32
N PHE A 90 9.56 -0.06 20.40
CA PHE A 90 10.72 0.83 20.51
C PHE A 90 12.08 0.11 20.57
N ALA A 91 12.09 -1.23 20.72
CA ALA A 91 13.28 -2.04 20.55
C ALA A 91 13.56 -2.43 19.09
N SER A 92 12.68 -2.07 18.12
CA SER A 92 12.87 -2.29 16.70
C SER A 92 14.20 -1.67 16.23
N ARG A 93 14.95 -2.42 15.43
CA ARG A 93 16.24 -1.96 14.86
C ARG A 93 16.00 -0.86 13.84
N ALA A 94 14.99 -1.03 13.00
CA ALA A 94 14.62 -0.05 11.99
C ALA A 94 14.20 1.28 12.62
N LEU A 95 13.48 1.23 13.75
CA LEU A 95 13.08 2.45 14.47
C LEU A 95 14.28 3.17 15.10
N ARG A 96 15.29 2.45 15.59
CA ARG A 96 16.54 3.03 16.10
C ARG A 96 17.34 3.78 15.02
N GLU A 97 17.21 3.38 13.75
CA GLU A 97 17.81 4.07 12.60
C GLU A 97 16.97 5.27 12.13
N THR A 98 15.79 5.47 12.69
CA THR A 98 14.82 6.47 12.24
C THR A 98 14.76 7.64 13.21
N VAL A 99 14.82 8.86 12.69
CA VAL A 99 14.54 10.05 13.50
C VAL A 99 13.02 10.15 13.67
N TYR A 100 12.54 10.05 14.89
CA TYR A 100 11.13 10.21 15.23
C TYR A 100 10.93 11.12 16.42
N MET A 101 9.72 11.62 16.58
CA MET A 101 9.32 12.42 17.74
C MET A 101 8.07 11.82 18.36
N THR A 102 7.93 12.00 19.65
CA THR A 102 6.73 11.60 20.38
C THR A 102 5.96 12.83 20.81
N ILE A 103 4.65 12.83 20.52
CA ILE A 103 3.70 13.87 20.93
C ILE A 103 2.73 13.24 21.91
N GLU A 104 2.68 13.77 23.13
CA GLU A 104 1.77 13.31 24.15
C GLU A 104 0.46 14.12 24.13
N LEU A 105 -0.66 13.42 23.94
CA LEU A 105 -2.00 14.00 24.07
C LEU A 105 -2.40 14.02 25.56
N LYS A 106 -2.78 15.19 26.09
CA LYS A 106 -3.05 15.36 27.53
C LYS A 106 -4.54 15.46 27.88
N THR A 107 -5.38 15.79 26.90
CA THR A 107 -6.82 15.96 27.15
C THR A 107 -7.54 14.63 27.05
N VAL A 108 -8.25 14.26 28.10
CA VAL A 108 -9.06 13.03 28.18
C VAL A 108 -10.53 13.37 27.99
N TYR A 109 -11.20 12.64 27.08
CA TYR A 109 -12.63 12.84 26.74
C TYR A 109 -13.52 11.68 27.19
N ARG A 110 -12.95 10.53 27.56
CA ARG A 110 -13.71 9.32 27.90
C ARG A 110 -14.38 9.41 29.25
N GLN A 111 -13.65 9.89 30.28
CA GLN A 111 -14.13 10.06 31.64
C GLN A 111 -14.52 11.52 31.89
N SER A 112 -15.72 11.74 32.40
CA SER A 112 -16.17 13.06 32.85
C SER A 112 -15.93 13.31 34.35
N ASP A 113 -15.70 12.22 35.11
CA ASP A 113 -15.40 12.27 36.55
C ASP A 113 -13.91 12.59 36.75
N THR A 114 -13.60 13.82 37.14
CA THR A 114 -12.24 14.31 37.39
C THR A 114 -11.54 13.62 38.54
N PHE A 115 -12.28 13.20 39.55
CA PHE A 115 -11.72 12.47 40.69
C PHE A 115 -11.31 11.07 40.28
N PHE A 116 -12.19 10.33 39.60
CA PHE A 116 -11.86 9.02 39.07
C PHE A 116 -10.70 9.08 38.08
N LEU A 117 -10.66 10.08 37.20
CA LEU A 117 -9.56 10.31 36.27
C LEU A 117 -8.23 10.51 37.03
N SER A 118 -8.24 11.24 38.16
CA SER A 118 -7.02 11.42 38.96
C SER A 118 -6.51 10.12 39.57
N LEU A 119 -7.40 9.23 40.01
CA LEU A 119 -7.04 7.90 40.51
C LEU A 119 -6.47 7.01 39.38
N LEU A 120 -7.11 7.04 38.19
CA LEU A 120 -6.63 6.31 37.02
C LEU A 120 -5.24 6.79 36.58
N ASN A 121 -4.97 8.08 36.60
CA ASN A 121 -3.65 8.61 36.23
C ASN A 121 -2.57 8.16 37.22
N LYS A 122 -2.85 8.16 38.54
CA LYS A 122 -1.91 7.63 39.54
C LYS A 122 -1.62 6.13 39.34
N ILE A 123 -2.62 5.33 38.95
CA ILE A 123 -2.40 3.91 38.56
C ILE A 123 -1.54 3.82 37.30
N ARG A 124 -1.88 4.59 36.27
CA ARG A 124 -1.17 4.67 34.99
C ARG A 124 0.30 5.02 35.17
N GLU A 125 0.60 5.98 36.03
CA GLU A 125 1.96 6.47 36.27
C GLU A 125 2.72 5.67 37.34
N ASN A 126 2.15 4.53 37.78
CA ASN A 126 2.70 3.69 38.85
C ASN A 126 2.93 4.46 40.17
N GLN A 127 2.12 5.48 40.44
CA GLN A 127 2.15 6.34 41.63
C GLN A 127 1.02 6.01 42.61
N ALA A 128 0.38 4.83 42.46
CA ALA A 128 -0.70 4.42 43.35
C ALA A 128 -0.15 4.12 44.75
N ASP A 129 -0.44 5.00 45.66
CA ASP A 129 -0.19 4.83 47.10
C ASP A 129 -1.35 4.10 47.79
N ASN A 130 -1.24 3.87 49.12
CA ASN A 130 -2.28 3.24 49.89
C ASN A 130 -3.60 4.02 49.88
N GLU A 131 -3.56 5.35 49.75
CA GLU A 131 -4.74 6.17 49.71
C GLU A 131 -5.53 5.94 48.41
N VAL A 132 -4.86 5.90 47.28
CA VAL A 132 -5.47 5.54 45.98
C VAL A 132 -6.07 4.13 46.02
N LEU A 133 -5.33 3.15 46.56
CA LEU A 133 -5.82 1.77 46.66
C LEU A 133 -7.03 1.68 47.58
N ASN A 134 -7.00 2.37 48.70
CA ASN A 134 -8.14 2.37 49.67
C ASN A 134 -9.38 3.01 49.00
N GLU A 135 -9.21 4.09 48.26
CA GLU A 135 -10.33 4.74 47.59
C GLU A 135 -10.97 3.85 46.52
N LEU A 136 -10.16 3.24 45.69
CA LEU A 136 -10.66 2.25 44.70
C LEU A 136 -11.30 1.03 45.39
N ASN A 137 -10.70 0.54 46.48
CA ASN A 137 -11.21 -0.60 47.24
C ASN A 137 -12.53 -0.32 47.99
N ARG A 138 -13.00 0.92 48.13
CA ARG A 138 -14.39 1.22 48.53
C ARG A 138 -15.42 0.61 47.58
N ARG A 139 -15.00 0.30 46.34
CA ARG A 139 -15.83 -0.37 45.33
C ARG A 139 -15.78 -1.90 45.44
N TYR A 140 -15.03 -2.48 46.39
CA TYR A 140 -14.96 -3.89 46.59
C TYR A 140 -16.25 -4.43 47.24
N GLN A 141 -16.92 -5.33 46.54
CA GLN A 141 -18.14 -5.97 46.96
C GLN A 141 -18.05 -7.47 46.70
N PRO A 142 -17.64 -8.28 47.72
CA PRO A 142 -17.49 -9.73 47.54
C PRO A 142 -18.84 -10.39 47.26
N GLY A 143 -18.86 -11.26 46.24
CA GLY A 143 -20.06 -11.98 45.86
C GLY A 143 -21.17 -11.12 45.25
N PHE A 144 -20.85 -9.92 44.79
CA PHE A 144 -21.82 -9.04 44.11
C PHE A 144 -22.48 -9.76 42.92
N ARG A 145 -23.81 -9.79 42.97
CA ARG A 145 -24.64 -10.34 41.89
C ARG A 145 -25.58 -9.25 41.41
N PRO A 146 -25.30 -8.68 40.22
CA PRO A 146 -26.16 -7.64 39.68
C PRO A 146 -27.53 -8.21 39.31
N ARG A 147 -28.56 -7.36 39.36
CA ARG A 147 -29.84 -7.67 38.72
C ARG A 147 -29.65 -7.65 37.22
N LYS A 148 -30.42 -8.48 36.49
CA LYS A 148 -30.29 -8.59 34.99
C LYS A 148 -30.46 -7.26 34.29
N GLU A 149 -31.32 -6.40 34.80
CA GLU A 149 -31.63 -5.08 34.22
C GLU A 149 -30.47 -4.09 34.34
N GLU A 150 -29.55 -4.32 35.27
CA GLU A 150 -28.45 -3.36 35.54
C GLU A 150 -27.33 -3.38 34.49
N GLY A 151 -27.21 -4.44 33.69
CA GLY A 151 -26.30 -4.48 32.54
C GLY A 151 -24.81 -4.48 32.89
N TYR A 152 -24.43 -5.01 34.05
CA TYR A 152 -23.02 -5.19 34.37
C TYR A 152 -22.35 -6.20 33.44
N ILE A 153 -21.13 -5.84 33.03
CA ILE A 153 -20.24 -6.77 32.31
C ILE A 153 -19.04 -7.14 33.21
N ARG A 154 -18.66 -8.40 33.24
CA ARG A 154 -17.49 -8.88 34.01
C ARG A 154 -16.26 -8.83 33.15
N LEU A 155 -15.21 -8.13 33.57
CA LEU A 155 -13.90 -8.08 32.94
C LEU A 155 -12.97 -9.09 33.60
N THR A 156 -12.46 -10.04 32.83
CA THR A 156 -11.58 -11.12 33.30
C THR A 156 -10.23 -11.09 32.59
N THR A 157 -9.21 -11.69 33.17
CA THR A 157 -7.87 -11.77 32.62
C THR A 157 -7.73 -12.84 31.54
N HIS A 158 -8.53 -13.92 31.57
CA HIS A 158 -8.38 -15.08 30.70
C HIS A 158 -9.66 -15.44 29.95
N ASN A 159 -9.52 -15.88 28.68
CA ASN A 159 -10.66 -16.26 27.84
C ASN A 159 -11.52 -17.38 28.45
N TYR A 160 -10.89 -18.43 29.09
CA TYR A 160 -11.62 -19.53 29.68
C TYR A 160 -12.53 -19.11 30.85
N GLN A 161 -12.12 -18.05 31.58
CA GLN A 161 -12.93 -17.50 32.69
C GLN A 161 -14.17 -16.80 32.12
N ALA A 162 -13.99 -15.96 31.08
CA ALA A 162 -15.09 -15.29 30.42
C ALA A 162 -16.07 -16.29 29.81
N GLN A 163 -15.56 -17.30 29.11
CA GLN A 163 -16.38 -18.36 28.52
C GLN A 163 -17.17 -19.12 29.57
N LYS A 164 -16.52 -19.56 30.66
CA LYS A 164 -17.18 -20.27 31.77
C LYS A 164 -18.33 -19.45 32.37
N VAL A 165 -18.14 -18.14 32.56
CA VAL A 165 -19.20 -17.28 33.08
C VAL A 165 -20.35 -17.21 32.08
N ASN A 166 -20.07 -16.95 30.81
CA ASN A 166 -21.08 -16.85 29.77
C ASN A 166 -21.88 -18.14 29.59
N ASP A 167 -21.22 -19.32 29.62
CA ASP A 167 -21.86 -20.62 29.49
C ASP A 167 -22.77 -20.93 30.71
N ASN A 168 -22.29 -20.64 31.90
CA ASN A 168 -23.07 -20.86 33.13
C ASN A 168 -24.32 -19.96 33.19
N GLU A 169 -24.15 -18.67 32.85
CA GLU A 169 -25.28 -17.72 32.80
C GLU A 169 -26.30 -18.12 31.73
N LEU A 170 -25.83 -18.49 30.51
CA LEU A 170 -26.70 -18.97 29.44
C LEU A 170 -27.43 -20.26 29.87
N ALA A 171 -26.75 -21.21 30.50
CA ALA A 171 -27.34 -22.46 31.01
C ALA A 171 -28.42 -22.20 32.06
N SER A 172 -28.21 -21.19 32.94
CA SER A 172 -29.15 -20.82 34.00
C SER A 172 -30.45 -20.20 33.52
N LEU A 173 -30.48 -19.69 32.29
CA LEU A 173 -31.67 -19.08 31.69
C LEU A 173 -32.71 -20.17 31.40
N PRO A 174 -34.00 -19.91 31.71
CA PRO A 174 -35.09 -20.80 31.32
C PRO A 174 -35.31 -20.74 29.79
N GLY A 175 -36.00 -21.74 29.26
CA GLY A 175 -36.44 -21.80 27.90
C GLY A 175 -35.50 -22.53 26.95
N GLN A 176 -35.90 -22.56 25.69
CA GLN A 176 -35.22 -23.27 24.61
C GLN A 176 -33.95 -22.52 24.15
N THR A 177 -32.94 -23.30 23.82
CA THR A 177 -31.70 -22.79 23.21
C THR A 177 -31.85 -22.77 21.71
N TYR A 178 -31.46 -21.66 21.06
CA TYR A 178 -31.42 -21.49 19.62
C TYR A 178 -29.98 -21.31 19.17
N SER A 179 -29.67 -21.86 18.00
CA SER A 179 -28.31 -21.76 17.42
C SER A 179 -28.42 -21.23 16.01
N PHE A 180 -27.71 -20.16 15.73
CA PHE A 180 -27.63 -19.51 14.43
C PHE A 180 -26.23 -19.69 13.88
N ARG A 181 -26.13 -20.37 12.72
CA ARG A 181 -24.87 -20.56 12.04
C ARG A 181 -24.62 -19.40 11.08
N ALA A 182 -23.36 -18.93 11.05
CA ALA A 182 -22.94 -17.91 10.11
C ALA A 182 -23.02 -18.44 8.66
N GLU A 183 -23.45 -17.59 7.77
CA GLU A 183 -23.36 -17.81 6.32
C GLU A 183 -22.01 -17.26 5.85
N ILE A 184 -21.18 -18.12 5.27
CA ILE A 184 -19.83 -17.77 4.80
C ILE A 184 -19.78 -18.04 3.31
N ASP A 185 -19.50 -17.01 2.52
CA ASP A 185 -19.33 -17.10 1.08
C ASP A 185 -17.94 -16.61 0.66
N GLY A 186 -17.36 -17.26 -0.38
CA GLY A 186 -16.03 -16.94 -0.85
C GLY A 186 -14.90 -17.29 0.15
N THR A 187 -13.85 -16.48 0.18
CA THR A 187 -12.68 -16.69 1.03
C THR A 187 -12.76 -15.84 2.29
N PHE A 188 -13.11 -16.44 3.42
CA PHE A 188 -13.11 -15.77 4.74
C PHE A 188 -12.43 -16.67 5.78
N PRO A 189 -11.14 -16.46 6.11
CA PRO A 189 -10.40 -17.31 7.06
C PRO A 189 -10.95 -17.25 8.48
N GLU A 190 -10.99 -18.37 9.20
CA GLU A 190 -11.53 -18.46 10.56
C GLU A 190 -10.93 -17.45 11.56
N TYR A 191 -9.63 -17.16 11.44
CA TYR A 191 -8.96 -16.20 12.33
C TYR A 191 -9.42 -14.74 12.14
N LEU A 192 -10.17 -14.47 11.07
CA LEU A 192 -10.79 -13.15 10.78
C LEU A 192 -12.28 -13.11 11.18
N TYR A 193 -12.86 -14.19 11.72
CA TYR A 193 -14.27 -14.19 12.08
C TYR A 193 -14.59 -13.09 13.11
N PRO A 194 -15.47 -12.15 12.77
CA PRO A 194 -15.82 -11.03 13.64
C PRO A 194 -16.77 -11.43 14.77
N ALA A 195 -17.49 -12.54 14.60
CA ALA A 195 -18.43 -13.13 15.56
C ALA A 195 -18.26 -14.65 15.59
N ASP A 196 -18.94 -15.31 16.53
CA ASP A 196 -18.92 -16.77 16.63
C ASP A 196 -19.61 -17.40 15.39
N GLU A 197 -18.96 -18.41 14.78
CA GLU A 197 -19.55 -19.14 13.63
C GLU A 197 -20.91 -19.74 14.00
N VAL A 198 -21.03 -20.26 15.21
CA VAL A 198 -22.29 -20.76 15.74
C VAL A 198 -22.65 -19.95 16.98
N LEU A 199 -23.57 -19.03 16.81
CA LEU A 199 -24.12 -18.23 17.91
C LEU A 199 -25.21 -19.02 18.63
N THR A 200 -24.95 -19.40 19.89
CA THR A 200 -25.92 -20.08 20.75
C THR A 200 -26.52 -19.09 21.74
N ILE A 201 -27.86 -18.99 21.76
CA ILE A 201 -28.57 -17.94 22.50
C ILE A 201 -29.89 -18.41 23.09
N LYS A 202 -30.37 -17.72 24.13
CA LYS A 202 -31.71 -17.87 24.71
C LYS A 202 -32.37 -16.53 24.94
N ALA A 203 -33.67 -16.49 25.08
CA ALA A 203 -34.36 -15.29 25.57
C ALA A 203 -33.86 -14.93 26.99
N GLY A 204 -33.67 -13.66 27.27
CA GLY A 204 -33.07 -13.13 28.46
C GLY A 204 -31.55 -13.13 28.50
N ALA A 205 -30.88 -13.54 27.41
CA ALA A 205 -29.43 -13.53 27.33
C ALA A 205 -28.89 -12.10 27.22
N GLN A 206 -27.86 -11.79 28.05
CA GLN A 206 -27.12 -10.54 27.94
C GLN A 206 -26.15 -10.61 26.77
N ILE A 207 -26.20 -9.63 25.91
CA ILE A 207 -25.42 -9.55 24.69
C ILE A 207 -24.65 -8.23 24.61
N MET A 208 -23.60 -8.22 23.77
CA MET A 208 -22.90 -7.01 23.34
C MET A 208 -22.90 -6.96 21.83
N PHE A 209 -23.19 -5.78 21.28
CA PHE A 209 -23.12 -5.53 19.85
C PHE A 209 -21.68 -5.42 19.37
N LEU A 210 -21.39 -6.00 18.19
CA LEU A 210 -20.05 -6.09 17.60
C LEU A 210 -19.84 -5.10 16.45
N LYS A 211 -20.89 -4.36 16.10
CA LYS A 211 -20.91 -3.44 14.96
C LYS A 211 -21.82 -2.25 15.30
N ASN A 212 -21.61 -1.13 14.61
CA ASN A 212 -22.55 -0.02 14.64
C ASN A 212 -23.73 -0.32 13.71
N ASP A 213 -24.95 0.06 14.11
CA ASP A 213 -26.14 -0.05 13.27
C ASP A 213 -25.93 0.74 11.97
N PRO A 214 -25.94 0.07 10.80
CA PRO A 214 -25.79 0.74 9.52
C PRO A 214 -27.02 1.58 9.15
N SER A 215 -28.17 1.36 9.78
CA SER A 215 -29.40 2.09 9.49
C SER A 215 -29.31 3.55 9.94
N SER A 216 -30.19 4.38 9.39
CA SER A 216 -30.31 5.79 9.79
C SER A 216 -30.77 5.97 11.24
N GLU A 217 -31.42 4.96 11.82
CA GLU A 217 -31.96 5.00 13.18
C GLU A 217 -30.89 4.89 14.28
N LYS A 218 -29.70 4.32 13.95
CA LYS A 218 -28.58 4.16 14.90
C LYS A 218 -28.99 3.54 16.23
N ARG A 219 -29.77 2.46 16.18
CA ARG A 219 -30.37 1.78 17.34
C ARG A 219 -29.35 1.18 18.29
N TYR A 220 -28.18 0.77 17.75
CA TYR A 220 -27.08 0.17 18.53
C TYR A 220 -25.71 0.60 17.98
N TYR A 221 -24.70 0.46 18.82
CA TYR A 221 -23.30 0.74 18.48
C TYR A 221 -22.38 -0.36 19.03
N ASN A 222 -21.19 -0.46 18.47
CA ASN A 222 -20.19 -1.43 18.91
C ASN A 222 -19.82 -1.26 20.39
N GLY A 223 -19.96 -2.35 21.18
CA GLY A 223 -19.75 -2.34 22.61
C GLY A 223 -20.97 -2.05 23.44
N MET A 224 -22.10 -1.64 22.86
CA MET A 224 -23.37 -1.45 23.57
C MET A 224 -23.85 -2.77 24.16
N ILE A 225 -24.31 -2.76 25.41
CA ILE A 225 -24.91 -3.92 26.06
C ILE A 225 -26.40 -3.97 25.77
N GLY A 226 -26.91 -5.15 25.51
CA GLY A 226 -28.34 -5.42 25.29
C GLY A 226 -28.79 -6.72 25.92
N GLU A 227 -30.05 -7.03 25.71
CA GLU A 227 -30.70 -8.29 26.14
C GLU A 227 -31.53 -8.85 24.98
N VAL A 228 -31.53 -10.17 24.84
CA VAL A 228 -32.44 -10.85 23.90
C VAL A 228 -33.84 -10.90 24.51
N ALA A 229 -34.73 -10.05 24.04
CA ALA A 229 -36.12 -9.98 24.53
C ALA A 229 -36.92 -11.20 24.10
N ALA A 230 -36.77 -11.64 22.84
CA ALA A 230 -37.40 -12.84 22.30
C ALA A 230 -36.52 -13.45 21.20
N VAL A 231 -36.58 -14.79 21.06
CA VAL A 231 -35.85 -15.52 20.00
C VAL A 231 -36.65 -16.74 19.57
N ASN A 232 -36.64 -17.02 18.27
CA ASN A 232 -37.17 -18.22 17.64
C ASN A 232 -36.30 -18.58 16.43
N ASP A 233 -36.65 -19.65 15.70
CA ASP A 233 -35.91 -20.10 14.51
C ASP A 233 -35.87 -19.06 13.38
N ALA A 234 -36.85 -18.14 13.32
CA ALA A 234 -36.92 -17.09 12.32
C ALA A 234 -36.12 -15.82 12.65
N GLY A 235 -35.62 -15.68 13.91
CA GLY A 235 -34.82 -14.52 14.31
C GLY A 235 -34.97 -14.13 15.77
N MET A 236 -34.53 -12.91 16.08
CA MET A 236 -34.54 -12.41 17.46
C MET A 236 -34.94 -10.94 17.55
N ILE A 237 -35.57 -10.61 18.69
CA ILE A 237 -35.85 -9.25 19.13
C ILE A 237 -34.89 -8.95 20.28
N VAL A 238 -34.20 -7.83 20.21
CA VAL A 238 -33.25 -7.38 21.21
C VAL A 238 -33.69 -6.06 21.83
N ARG A 239 -33.32 -5.85 23.10
CA ARG A 239 -33.55 -4.62 23.83
C ARG A 239 -32.20 -3.99 24.17
N GLY A 240 -31.97 -2.75 23.76
CA GLY A 240 -30.79 -1.99 24.16
C GLY A 240 -30.91 -1.54 25.63
N LYS A 241 -29.88 -1.73 26.43
CA LYS A 241 -29.92 -1.33 27.85
C LYS A 241 -29.83 0.18 28.07
N ASP A 242 -29.19 0.91 27.16
CA ASP A 242 -29.02 2.37 27.28
C ASP A 242 -30.30 3.14 27.00
N ASN A 243 -31.12 2.65 26.09
CA ASN A 243 -32.32 3.35 25.57
C ASN A 243 -33.63 2.61 25.82
N GLY A 244 -33.58 1.35 26.26
CA GLY A 244 -34.76 0.50 26.51
C GLY A 244 -35.57 0.12 25.28
N ASN A 245 -35.15 0.50 24.08
CA ASN A 245 -35.88 0.24 22.84
C ASN A 245 -35.73 -1.22 22.41
N GLU A 246 -36.85 -1.82 22.02
CA GLU A 246 -36.89 -3.14 21.41
C GLU A 246 -36.92 -3.01 19.89
N PHE A 247 -36.11 -3.82 19.23
CA PHE A 247 -36.09 -3.91 17.79
C PHE A 247 -35.72 -5.31 17.30
N GLN A 248 -36.17 -5.67 16.12
CA GLN A 248 -35.74 -6.89 15.46
C GLN A 248 -34.28 -6.73 15.01
N LEU A 249 -33.43 -7.62 15.49
CA LEU A 249 -32.04 -7.69 15.05
C LEU A 249 -31.94 -8.51 13.78
N LEU A 250 -31.25 -7.99 12.78
CA LEU A 250 -30.97 -8.67 11.53
C LEU A 250 -29.51 -9.13 11.50
N PRO A 251 -29.22 -10.24 10.80
CA PRO A 251 -27.84 -10.60 10.50
C PRO A 251 -27.16 -9.51 9.70
N GLU A 252 -25.91 -9.20 10.06
CA GLU A 252 -25.07 -8.24 9.40
C GLU A 252 -23.97 -8.96 8.62
N GLU A 253 -23.50 -8.33 7.54
CA GLU A 253 -22.45 -8.85 6.70
C GLU A 253 -21.14 -8.13 6.98
N TRP A 254 -20.05 -8.90 7.06
CA TRP A 254 -18.68 -8.41 7.07
C TRP A 254 -17.97 -8.89 5.83
N GLY A 255 -17.30 -7.99 5.12
CA GLY A 255 -16.49 -8.32 3.96
C GLY A 255 -15.04 -8.63 4.35
N ASN A 256 -14.48 -9.69 3.77
CA ASN A 256 -13.03 -9.83 3.64
C ASN A 256 -12.63 -9.13 2.35
N TYR A 257 -11.99 -7.97 2.49
CA TYR A 257 -11.69 -7.09 1.36
C TYR A 257 -10.26 -7.30 0.86
N LYS A 258 -10.14 -7.37 -0.46
CA LYS A 258 -8.88 -7.22 -1.16
C LYS A 258 -8.82 -5.82 -1.76
N TYR A 259 -7.72 -5.15 -1.50
CA TYR A 259 -7.48 -3.86 -2.14
C TYR A 259 -6.91 -4.07 -3.54
N VAL A 260 -7.58 -3.51 -4.54
CA VAL A 260 -7.17 -3.53 -5.94
C VAL A 260 -7.11 -2.11 -6.48
N LEU A 261 -6.20 -1.88 -7.41
CA LEU A 261 -6.18 -0.62 -8.13
C LEU A 261 -7.26 -0.66 -9.23
N ASN A 262 -8.21 0.25 -9.18
CA ASN A 262 -9.18 0.43 -10.25
C ASN A 262 -8.47 0.96 -11.49
N GLU A 263 -8.50 0.20 -12.58
CA GLU A 263 -7.77 0.55 -13.80
C GLU A 263 -8.33 1.78 -14.52
N GLU A 264 -9.61 2.13 -14.30
CA GLU A 264 -10.26 3.27 -14.95
C GLU A 264 -10.13 4.58 -14.15
N THR A 265 -10.30 4.52 -12.82
CA THR A 265 -10.30 5.73 -11.96
C THR A 265 -8.97 6.02 -11.30
N LYS A 266 -8.05 5.05 -11.28
CA LYS A 266 -6.75 5.09 -10.59
C LYS A 266 -6.83 5.21 -9.08
N GLU A 267 -7.96 4.87 -8.55
CA GLU A 267 -8.20 4.82 -7.10
C GLU A 267 -8.03 3.38 -6.61
N ILE A 268 -7.53 3.24 -5.40
CA ILE A 268 -7.52 1.95 -4.72
C ILE A 268 -8.96 1.66 -4.31
N THR A 269 -9.53 0.60 -4.87
CA THR A 269 -10.88 0.12 -4.56
C THR A 269 -10.82 -1.16 -3.76
N GLU A 270 -11.89 -1.43 -3.03
CA GLU A 270 -12.06 -2.65 -2.27
C GLU A 270 -12.85 -3.65 -3.10
N GLU A 271 -12.30 -4.85 -3.30
CA GLU A 271 -13.03 -5.99 -3.84
C GLU A 271 -13.29 -7.01 -2.72
N ILE A 272 -14.50 -7.53 -2.65
CA ILE A 272 -14.88 -8.55 -1.66
C ILE A 272 -14.33 -9.91 -2.11
N GLU A 273 -13.41 -10.50 -1.33
CA GLU A 273 -12.94 -11.88 -1.54
C GLU A 273 -13.85 -12.93 -0.90
N GLY A 274 -14.54 -12.53 0.14
CA GLY A 274 -15.52 -13.36 0.84
C GLY A 274 -16.35 -12.55 1.82
N THR A 275 -17.48 -13.11 2.23
CA THR A 275 -18.39 -12.50 3.18
C THR A 275 -18.66 -13.44 4.35
N PHE A 276 -18.86 -12.85 5.52
CA PHE A 276 -19.27 -13.53 6.74
C PHE A 276 -20.54 -12.84 7.25
N ARG A 277 -21.66 -13.55 7.24
CA ARG A 277 -22.96 -13.01 7.65
C ARG A 277 -23.46 -13.71 8.90
N GLN A 278 -23.64 -12.92 9.97
CA GLN A 278 -24.10 -13.41 11.27
C GLN A 278 -24.81 -12.27 12.03
N TYR A 279 -25.55 -12.59 13.07
CA TYR A 279 -26.02 -11.59 14.01
C TYR A 279 -24.83 -10.86 14.66
N PRO A 280 -24.82 -9.51 14.66
CA PRO A 280 -23.68 -8.72 15.13
C PRO A 280 -23.62 -8.63 16.68
N ILE A 281 -23.69 -9.77 17.34
CA ILE A 281 -23.71 -9.87 18.80
C ILE A 281 -22.86 -11.03 19.30
N ARG A 282 -22.48 -10.94 20.57
CA ARG A 282 -21.94 -12.06 21.36
C ARG A 282 -22.52 -12.05 22.78
N LEU A 283 -22.44 -13.18 23.47
CA LEU A 283 -22.73 -13.23 24.90
C LEU A 283 -21.80 -12.28 25.68
N ALA A 284 -22.33 -11.53 26.61
CA ALA A 284 -21.61 -10.45 27.27
C ALA A 284 -21.87 -10.33 28.77
N TRP A 285 -22.06 -11.42 29.49
CA TRP A 285 -21.94 -11.41 30.96
C TRP A 285 -20.47 -11.24 31.40
N ALA A 286 -19.54 -11.82 30.57
CA ALA A 286 -18.11 -11.63 30.78
C ALA A 286 -17.36 -11.52 29.45
N ILE A 287 -16.31 -10.69 29.45
CA ILE A 287 -15.31 -10.58 28.37
C ILE A 287 -13.92 -10.45 28.99
N THR A 288 -12.89 -10.69 28.21
CA THR A 288 -11.52 -10.45 28.68
C THR A 288 -11.15 -8.97 28.62
N ILE A 289 -10.22 -8.55 29.49
CA ILE A 289 -9.65 -7.19 29.49
C ILE A 289 -9.08 -6.85 28.11
N HIS A 290 -8.40 -7.77 27.43
CA HIS A 290 -7.89 -7.57 26.07
C HIS A 290 -9.02 -7.26 25.06
N LYS A 291 -10.10 -8.04 25.08
CA LYS A 291 -11.25 -7.81 24.18
C LYS A 291 -12.06 -6.57 24.54
N SER A 292 -11.88 -6.02 25.76
CA SER A 292 -12.51 -4.76 26.18
C SER A 292 -11.75 -3.52 25.74
N GLN A 293 -10.55 -3.67 25.18
CA GLN A 293 -9.76 -2.52 24.70
C GLN A 293 -10.53 -1.74 23.61
N GLY A 294 -10.47 -0.42 23.68
CA GLY A 294 -11.28 0.45 22.82
C GLY A 294 -12.74 0.65 23.28
N LEU A 295 -13.31 -0.25 24.10
CA LEU A 295 -14.70 -0.17 24.58
C LEU A 295 -14.80 0.66 25.86
N THR A 296 -16.02 1.11 26.17
CA THR A 296 -16.35 1.85 27.41
C THR A 296 -17.69 1.33 27.94
N PHE A 297 -17.76 1.09 29.23
CA PHE A 297 -18.94 0.55 29.89
C PHE A 297 -19.45 1.49 30.98
N GLU A 298 -20.76 1.62 31.07
CA GLU A 298 -21.40 2.35 32.17
C GLU A 298 -21.20 1.60 33.51
N ARG A 299 -21.24 0.25 33.46
CA ARG A 299 -21.13 -0.62 34.65
C ARG A 299 -20.26 -1.83 34.36
N ALA A 300 -19.26 -2.06 35.20
CA ALA A 300 -18.39 -3.23 35.08
C ALA A 300 -18.04 -3.85 36.43
N ILE A 301 -17.93 -5.18 36.46
CA ILE A 301 -17.36 -5.96 37.55
C ILE A 301 -15.94 -6.34 37.13
N ILE A 302 -14.95 -5.93 37.92
CA ILE A 302 -13.54 -6.14 37.59
C ILE A 302 -12.94 -7.15 38.51
N ASP A 303 -12.44 -8.28 37.96
CA ASP A 303 -11.60 -9.25 38.67
C ASP A 303 -10.13 -9.10 38.23
N ALA A 304 -9.36 -8.38 39.03
CA ALA A 304 -7.94 -8.11 38.78
C ALA A 304 -7.00 -9.06 39.57
N ARG A 305 -7.51 -10.09 40.26
CA ARG A 305 -6.71 -11.03 41.10
C ARG A 305 -5.58 -11.69 40.31
N ASN A 306 -5.84 -12.03 39.07
CA ASN A 306 -4.94 -12.80 38.25
C ASN A 306 -4.33 -11.94 37.12
N SER A 307 -4.15 -10.63 37.35
CA SER A 307 -3.40 -9.79 36.43
C SER A 307 -1.95 -10.29 36.31
N PHE A 308 -1.49 -10.55 35.11
CA PHE A 308 -0.18 -11.15 34.86
C PHE A 308 0.72 -10.30 33.93
N ALA A 309 0.20 -9.23 33.36
CA ALA A 309 0.94 -8.39 32.44
C ALA A 309 0.79 -6.90 32.79
N HIS A 310 1.78 -6.12 32.37
CA HIS A 310 1.78 -4.67 32.44
C HIS A 310 0.51 -4.07 31.83
N GLY A 311 -0.06 -3.07 32.47
CA GLY A 311 -1.20 -2.29 31.99
C GLY A 311 -2.57 -2.95 32.15
N GLN A 312 -2.68 -4.27 32.44
CA GLN A 312 -3.99 -4.96 32.51
C GLN A 312 -4.95 -4.33 33.51
N THR A 313 -4.47 -4.02 34.72
CA THR A 313 -5.28 -3.43 35.76
C THR A 313 -5.75 -2.03 35.37
N TYR A 314 -4.85 -1.20 34.85
CA TYR A 314 -5.20 0.13 34.34
C TYR A 314 -6.25 0.05 33.21
N VAL A 315 -6.05 -0.84 32.24
CA VAL A 315 -7.02 -1.02 31.15
C VAL A 315 -8.37 -1.43 31.69
N ALA A 316 -8.44 -2.39 32.63
CA ALA A 316 -9.71 -2.84 33.19
C ALA A 316 -10.46 -1.70 33.92
N LEU A 317 -9.77 -0.95 34.79
CA LEU A 317 -10.34 0.17 35.52
C LEU A 317 -10.81 1.29 34.58
N SER A 318 -9.99 1.62 33.57
CA SER A 318 -10.27 2.68 32.58
C SER A 318 -11.42 2.35 31.62
N ARG A 319 -11.93 1.12 31.60
CA ARG A 319 -13.14 0.76 30.83
C ARG A 319 -14.42 1.34 31.43
N CYS A 320 -14.44 1.62 32.74
CA CYS A 320 -15.59 2.25 33.36
C CYS A 320 -15.62 3.74 33.06
N LYS A 321 -16.82 4.26 32.84
CA LYS A 321 -17.06 5.68 32.58
C LYS A 321 -16.95 6.50 33.87
N THR A 322 -17.44 5.95 34.97
CA THR A 322 -17.44 6.59 36.30
C THR A 322 -16.98 5.59 37.38
N LEU A 323 -16.57 6.14 38.56
CA LEU A 323 -16.20 5.31 39.72
C LEU A 323 -17.39 4.51 40.25
N GLU A 324 -18.60 5.10 40.25
CA GLU A 324 -19.83 4.47 40.73
C GLU A 324 -20.25 3.26 39.92
N GLY A 325 -19.99 3.26 38.62
CA GLY A 325 -20.29 2.14 37.74
C GLY A 325 -19.37 0.94 37.93
N MET A 326 -18.28 1.11 38.69
CA MET A 326 -17.29 0.05 38.91
C MET A 326 -17.60 -0.76 40.18
N VAL A 327 -17.47 -2.07 40.08
CA VAL A 327 -17.44 -3.01 41.22
C VAL A 327 -16.18 -3.85 41.13
N LEU A 328 -15.43 -3.93 42.23
CA LEU A 328 -14.29 -4.83 42.36
C LEU A 328 -14.76 -6.16 42.96
N GLU A 329 -14.50 -7.27 42.29
CA GLU A 329 -14.81 -8.61 42.81
C GLU A 329 -13.80 -9.07 43.86
N SER A 330 -12.60 -8.49 43.82
CA SER A 330 -11.52 -8.73 44.76
C SER A 330 -10.85 -7.40 45.11
N PRO A 331 -10.29 -7.23 46.30
CA PRO A 331 -9.58 -6.02 46.65
C PRO A 331 -8.35 -5.85 45.74
N LEU A 332 -8.19 -4.63 45.26
CA LEU A 332 -7.03 -4.26 44.48
C LEU A 332 -5.81 -4.14 45.40
N ARG A 333 -4.77 -4.87 45.09
CA ARG A 333 -3.51 -4.85 45.82
C ARG A 333 -2.42 -4.22 44.98
N ARG A 334 -1.33 -3.76 45.60
CA ARG A 334 -0.20 -3.14 44.90
C ARG A 334 0.41 -4.09 43.86
N GLU A 335 0.46 -5.37 44.15
CA GLU A 335 1.02 -6.39 43.26
C GLU A 335 0.20 -6.62 42.00
N ALA A 336 -1.08 -6.20 41.99
CA ALA A 336 -1.91 -6.25 40.78
C ALA A 336 -1.63 -5.09 39.81
N ILE A 337 -0.90 -4.06 40.24
CA ILE A 337 -0.47 -2.93 39.43
C ILE A 337 0.94 -3.24 38.93
N ILE A 338 0.99 -4.01 37.84
CA ILE A 338 2.27 -4.43 37.25
C ILE A 338 2.77 -3.30 36.36
N SER A 339 3.94 -2.78 36.67
CA SER A 339 4.69 -1.83 35.83
C SER A 339 5.85 -2.51 35.15
N ASP A 340 6.27 -1.97 33.98
CA ASP A 340 7.45 -2.41 33.26
C ASP A 340 8.49 -1.30 33.25
N SER A 341 9.64 -1.59 33.86
CA SER A 341 10.72 -0.62 33.97
C SER A 341 11.27 -0.17 32.61
N THR A 342 11.16 -0.98 31.56
CA THR A 342 11.59 -0.60 30.21
C THR A 342 10.63 0.45 29.62
N VAL A 343 9.33 0.31 29.86
CA VAL A 343 8.31 1.30 29.50
C VAL A 343 8.52 2.59 30.26
N ASP A 344 8.75 2.50 31.58
CA ASP A 344 8.98 3.69 32.43
C ASP A 344 10.22 4.46 31.99
N ASN A 345 11.30 3.76 31.65
CA ASN A 345 12.52 4.37 31.18
C ASN A 345 12.32 5.05 29.81
N PHE A 346 11.67 4.37 28.86
CA PHE A 346 11.35 4.93 27.56
C PHE A 346 10.45 6.18 27.70
N THR A 347 9.44 6.15 28.53
CA THR A 347 8.56 7.28 28.78
C THR A 347 9.32 8.49 29.36
N LYS A 348 10.22 8.25 30.32
CA LYS A 348 11.09 9.32 30.87
C LYS A 348 12.03 9.89 29.81
N GLU A 349 12.57 9.06 28.93
CA GLU A 349 13.41 9.51 27.82
C GLU A 349 12.64 10.36 26.83
N VAL A 350 11.42 9.94 26.44
CA VAL A 350 10.50 10.72 25.60
C VAL A 350 10.21 12.07 26.26
N GLU A 351 9.97 12.09 27.57
CA GLU A 351 9.66 13.33 28.28
C GLU A 351 10.83 14.31 28.30
N ARG A 352 12.06 13.81 28.46
CA ARG A 352 13.29 14.63 28.39
C ARG A 352 13.54 15.16 26.99
N ASN A 353 13.18 14.40 25.96
CA ASN A 353 13.43 14.70 24.55
C ASN A 353 12.21 15.31 23.85
N LYS A 354 11.29 15.93 24.60
CA LYS A 354 10.12 16.59 23.99
C LYS A 354 10.57 17.62 22.95
N PRO A 355 10.04 17.54 21.72
CA PRO A 355 10.43 18.44 20.65
C PRO A 355 10.02 19.87 20.98
N GLY A 356 10.96 20.80 20.93
CA GLY A 356 10.67 22.23 20.97
C GLY A 356 10.19 22.74 19.61
N ASN A 357 9.56 23.93 19.59
CA ASN A 357 9.07 24.55 18.36
C ASN A 357 10.17 24.70 17.28
N ARG A 358 11.38 24.99 17.69
CA ARG A 358 12.52 25.11 16.77
C ARG A 358 12.84 23.77 16.11
N GLN A 359 12.87 22.69 16.85
CA GLN A 359 13.13 21.35 16.32
C GLN A 359 12.04 20.91 15.35
N LEU A 360 10.76 21.20 15.65
CA LEU A 360 9.64 20.97 14.75
C LEU A 360 9.81 21.73 13.43
N HIS A 361 10.19 23.02 13.52
CA HIS A 361 10.45 23.84 12.35
C HIS A 361 11.62 23.27 11.50
N ASP A 362 12.72 22.87 12.15
CA ASP A 362 13.88 22.28 11.46
C ASP A 362 13.51 20.95 10.75
N MET A 363 12.66 20.12 11.36
CA MET A 363 12.16 18.90 10.73
C MET A 363 11.23 19.17 9.56
N GLN A 364 10.34 20.15 9.66
CA GLN A 364 9.49 20.60 8.54
C GLN A 364 10.36 21.12 7.38
N LYS A 365 11.40 21.88 7.70
CA LYS A 365 12.35 22.42 6.73
C LYS A 365 13.12 21.30 6.03
N ALA A 366 13.60 20.31 6.77
CA ALA A 366 14.27 19.13 6.22
C ALA A 366 13.36 18.34 5.29
N TYR A 367 12.11 18.11 5.69
CA TYR A 367 11.12 17.42 4.87
C TYR A 367 10.79 18.17 3.57
N PHE A 368 10.60 19.48 3.65
CA PHE A 368 10.41 20.33 2.46
C PHE A 368 11.60 20.21 1.50
N PHE A 369 12.83 20.26 2.05
CA PHE A 369 14.06 20.10 1.27
C PHE A 369 14.12 18.71 0.59
N ASP A 370 13.73 17.65 1.28
CA ASP A 370 13.74 16.29 0.73
C ASP A 370 12.77 16.15 -0.43
N LEU A 371 11.55 16.71 -0.33
CA LEU A 371 10.57 16.71 -1.40
C LEU A 371 11.03 17.55 -2.61
N LEU A 372 11.64 18.69 -2.36
CA LEU A 372 12.21 19.51 -3.44
C LEU A 372 13.40 18.79 -4.12
N SER A 373 14.21 18.09 -3.32
CA SER A 373 15.30 17.26 -3.84
C SER A 373 14.77 16.08 -4.67
N ASP A 374 13.66 15.46 -4.27
CA ASP A 374 13.01 14.40 -5.06
C ASP A 374 12.50 14.91 -6.41
N LEU A 375 11.91 16.11 -6.49
CA LEU A 375 11.47 16.73 -7.74
C LEU A 375 12.62 16.82 -8.75
N PHE A 376 13.80 17.27 -8.31
CA PHE A 376 14.98 17.49 -9.16
C PHE A 376 15.99 16.34 -9.14
N ASN A 377 15.60 15.16 -8.67
CA ASN A 377 16.40 13.94 -8.74
C ASN A 377 16.15 13.19 -10.04
N PHE A 378 17.12 13.11 -10.92
CA PHE A 378 17.04 12.43 -12.22
C PHE A 378 17.75 11.06 -12.23
N TYR A 379 18.11 10.52 -11.07
CA TYR A 379 18.84 9.25 -10.98
C TYR A 379 18.09 8.09 -11.64
N SER A 380 16.79 7.96 -11.39
CA SER A 380 15.96 6.89 -11.98
C SER A 380 15.92 6.97 -13.51
N LEU A 381 15.82 8.18 -14.05
CA LEU A 381 15.85 8.43 -15.49
C LEU A 381 17.22 8.05 -16.09
N ASP A 382 18.32 8.52 -15.49
CA ASP A 382 19.68 8.20 -15.93
C ASP A 382 19.94 6.68 -15.92
N GLN A 383 19.52 5.99 -14.88
CA GLN A 383 19.65 4.54 -14.80
C GLN A 383 18.79 3.80 -15.83
N ALA A 384 17.56 4.24 -16.07
CA ALA A 384 16.69 3.64 -17.08
C ALA A 384 17.31 3.82 -18.49
N TYR A 385 17.80 5.02 -18.79
CA TYR A 385 18.49 5.32 -20.04
C TYR A 385 19.75 4.45 -20.23
N LYS A 386 20.62 4.40 -19.24
CA LYS A 386 21.85 3.58 -19.29
C LYS A 386 21.56 2.08 -19.48
N ARG A 387 20.51 1.56 -18.86
CA ARG A 387 20.10 0.16 -19.03
C ARG A 387 19.57 -0.13 -20.41
N LEU A 388 18.83 0.80 -21.02
CA LEU A 388 18.36 0.68 -22.40
C LEU A 388 19.54 0.77 -23.37
N LEU A 389 20.40 1.79 -23.20
CA LEU A 389 21.60 1.96 -24.05
C LEU A 389 22.51 0.72 -24.02
N ARG A 390 22.72 0.12 -22.84
CA ARG A 390 23.49 -1.10 -22.71
C ARG A 390 22.88 -2.26 -23.51
N LEU A 391 21.58 -2.49 -23.42
CA LEU A 391 20.90 -3.52 -24.19
C LEU A 391 21.05 -3.31 -25.69
N ILE A 392 20.95 -2.06 -26.17
CA ILE A 392 21.14 -1.74 -27.58
C ILE A 392 22.60 -1.99 -28.00
N ASP A 393 23.56 -1.63 -27.16
CA ASP A 393 25.01 -1.77 -27.46
C ASP A 393 25.48 -3.23 -27.42
N GLU A 394 24.98 -4.04 -26.49
CA GLU A 394 25.41 -5.44 -26.34
C GLU A 394 24.69 -6.39 -27.33
N ASP A 395 23.37 -6.25 -27.47
CA ASP A 395 22.55 -7.25 -28.15
C ASP A 395 21.99 -6.79 -29.49
N LEU A 396 21.82 -5.49 -29.71
CA LEU A 396 21.10 -4.94 -30.86
C LEU A 396 21.96 -4.09 -31.82
N TYR A 397 23.24 -3.87 -31.52
CA TYR A 397 24.13 -2.97 -32.30
C TYR A 397 24.25 -3.33 -33.79
N LYS A 398 24.17 -4.62 -34.12
CA LYS A 398 24.23 -5.10 -35.53
C LYS A 398 22.90 -4.90 -36.28
N LEU A 399 21.78 -4.83 -35.56
CA LEU A 399 20.45 -4.64 -36.13
C LEU A 399 20.10 -3.16 -36.28
N TYR A 400 20.50 -2.36 -35.28
CA TYR A 400 20.09 -0.97 -35.16
C TYR A 400 21.29 -0.03 -34.90
N PRO A 401 22.29 0.02 -35.84
CA PRO A 401 23.49 0.82 -35.64
C PRO A 401 23.22 2.32 -35.55
N LYS A 402 22.21 2.83 -36.28
CA LYS A 402 21.82 4.25 -36.24
C LYS A 402 21.19 4.62 -34.90
N GLN A 403 20.26 3.80 -34.41
CA GLN A 403 19.65 4.00 -33.11
C GLN A 403 20.70 3.97 -31.99
N LEU A 404 21.65 3.05 -32.05
CA LEU A 404 22.76 3.01 -31.13
C LEU A 404 23.58 4.31 -31.15
N ALA A 405 23.89 4.83 -32.33
CA ALA A 405 24.63 6.09 -32.46
C ALA A 405 23.87 7.28 -31.84
N GLU A 406 22.56 7.40 -32.12
CA GLU A 406 21.70 8.44 -31.55
C GLU A 406 21.62 8.38 -30.03
N TYR A 407 21.46 7.18 -29.47
CA TYR A 407 21.49 6.99 -28.01
C TYR A 407 22.88 7.29 -27.40
N LYS A 408 23.98 6.93 -28.08
CA LYS A 408 25.34 7.27 -27.62
C LYS A 408 25.60 8.77 -27.67
N GLU A 409 25.12 9.46 -28.68
CA GLU A 409 25.24 10.91 -28.83
C GLU A 409 24.51 11.70 -27.76
N LEU A 410 23.31 11.20 -27.35
CA LEU A 410 22.49 11.85 -26.33
C LEU A 410 22.94 11.55 -24.88
N ALA A 411 23.73 10.51 -24.63
CA ALA A 411 24.16 10.13 -23.28
C ALA A 411 24.95 11.23 -22.54
N PRO A 412 25.93 11.96 -23.17
CA PRO A 412 26.59 13.10 -22.55
C PRO A 412 25.62 14.22 -22.18
N HIS A 413 24.61 14.52 -23.00
CA HIS A 413 23.60 15.53 -22.71
C HIS A 413 22.86 15.23 -21.41
N ILE A 414 22.39 13.98 -21.19
CA ILE A 414 21.73 13.57 -19.92
C ILE A 414 22.67 13.78 -18.74
N LYS A 415 23.92 13.36 -18.86
CA LYS A 415 24.91 13.50 -17.80
C LYS A 415 25.20 14.96 -17.47
N GLU A 416 25.56 15.75 -18.47
CA GLU A 416 26.11 17.11 -18.29
C GLU A 416 25.01 18.16 -18.08
N LYS A 417 23.89 18.08 -18.84
CA LYS A 417 22.82 19.09 -18.83
C LYS A 417 21.71 18.78 -17.82
N ILE A 418 21.49 17.51 -17.50
CA ILE A 418 20.43 17.12 -16.57
C ILE A 418 21.03 16.75 -15.21
N VAL A 419 21.85 15.69 -15.12
CA VAL A 419 22.30 15.15 -13.83
C VAL A 419 23.25 16.11 -13.12
N GLU A 420 24.33 16.58 -13.77
CA GLU A 420 25.29 17.47 -13.15
C GLU A 420 24.71 18.86 -12.86
N VAL A 421 23.83 19.37 -13.72
CA VAL A 421 23.13 20.63 -13.45
C VAL A 421 22.19 20.47 -12.25
N SER A 422 21.48 19.34 -12.11
CA SER A 422 20.61 19.11 -10.96
C SER A 422 21.37 19.09 -9.62
N GLN A 423 22.58 18.51 -9.62
CA GLN A 423 23.45 18.53 -8.44
C GLN A 423 23.91 19.95 -8.06
N ARG A 424 24.29 20.75 -9.06
CA ARG A 424 24.65 22.17 -8.84
C ARG A 424 23.43 22.99 -8.41
N PHE A 425 22.26 22.71 -8.98
CA PHE A 425 21.01 23.36 -8.64
C PHE A 425 20.59 23.07 -7.20
N ARG A 426 20.83 21.85 -6.71
CA ARG A 426 20.62 21.47 -5.30
C ARG A 426 21.31 22.44 -4.34
N ASN A 427 22.56 22.80 -4.60
CA ASN A 427 23.31 23.74 -3.76
C ASN A 427 22.68 25.13 -3.73
N GLN A 428 22.02 25.56 -4.82
CA GLN A 428 21.38 26.88 -4.90
C GLN A 428 20.12 26.94 -4.03
N TYR A 429 19.18 25.99 -4.22
CA TYR A 429 17.96 26.01 -3.41
C TYR A 429 18.23 25.65 -1.93
N THR A 430 19.28 24.89 -1.64
CA THR A 430 19.73 24.66 -0.25
C THR A 430 20.08 25.98 0.45
N ARG A 431 20.81 26.87 -0.25
CA ARG A 431 21.16 28.19 0.30
C ARG A 431 19.91 29.04 0.52
N LEU A 432 18.97 29.05 -0.40
CA LEU A 432 17.71 29.81 -0.28
C LEU A 432 16.86 29.30 0.88
N ILE A 433 16.67 27.98 1.00
CA ILE A 433 15.94 27.37 2.10
C ILE A 433 16.61 27.71 3.46
N ASN A 434 17.93 27.69 3.55
CA ASN A 434 18.64 27.97 4.80
C ASN A 434 18.70 29.47 5.14
N GLY A 435 18.51 30.32 4.16
CA GLY A 435 18.55 31.79 4.33
C GLY A 435 17.24 32.41 4.77
N SER A 436 16.14 31.65 4.83
CA SER A 436 14.80 32.14 5.19
C SER A 436 14.15 31.27 6.26
N ASP A 437 13.51 31.90 7.23
CA ASP A 437 12.67 31.19 8.22
C ASP A 437 11.31 30.81 7.60
N ASP A 438 10.77 31.64 6.70
CA ASP A 438 9.57 31.33 5.92
C ASP A 438 9.93 30.87 4.50
N TYR A 439 10.76 29.83 4.43
CA TYR A 439 11.31 29.27 3.17
C TYR A 439 10.20 28.81 2.22
N ALA A 440 9.07 28.32 2.71
CA ALA A 440 7.98 27.80 1.88
C ALA A 440 7.27 28.90 1.06
N ALA A 441 7.14 30.10 1.63
CA ALA A 441 6.56 31.26 0.98
C ALA A 441 7.60 32.21 0.33
N ASP A 442 8.90 31.89 0.46
CA ASP A 442 9.96 32.72 -0.10
C ASP A 442 9.85 32.84 -1.63
N GLN A 443 9.62 34.07 -2.10
CA GLN A 443 9.41 34.35 -3.53
C GLN A 443 10.61 33.99 -4.38
N GLY A 444 11.83 34.24 -3.87
CA GLY A 444 13.08 33.91 -4.59
C GLY A 444 13.25 32.42 -4.76
N LEU A 445 12.90 31.62 -3.75
CA LEU A 445 12.91 30.16 -3.82
C LEU A 445 11.85 29.66 -4.81
N GLN A 446 10.61 30.17 -4.74
CA GLN A 446 9.53 29.75 -5.64
C GLN A 446 9.81 30.08 -7.11
N GLU A 447 10.35 31.26 -7.36
CA GLU A 447 10.76 31.66 -8.73
C GLU A 447 11.93 30.80 -9.23
N ARG A 448 12.86 30.46 -8.34
CA ARG A 448 14.00 29.58 -8.68
C ARG A 448 13.54 28.15 -8.99
N VAL A 449 12.57 27.63 -8.23
CA VAL A 449 11.94 26.30 -8.49
C VAL A 449 11.24 26.32 -9.84
N ARG A 450 10.45 27.35 -10.15
CA ARG A 450 9.76 27.51 -11.43
C ARG A 450 10.74 27.55 -12.60
N SER A 451 11.78 28.38 -12.50
CA SER A 451 12.81 28.51 -13.53
C SER A 451 13.60 27.22 -13.72
N GLY A 452 13.92 26.50 -12.62
CA GLY A 452 14.55 25.19 -12.65
C GLY A 452 13.67 24.15 -13.31
N ALA A 453 12.37 24.13 -13.00
CA ALA A 453 11.41 23.22 -13.63
C ALA A 453 11.34 23.44 -15.14
N GLY A 454 11.27 24.69 -15.59
CA GLY A 454 11.29 25.04 -17.01
C GLY A 454 12.58 24.63 -17.72
N TYR A 455 13.74 24.84 -17.07
CA TYR A 455 15.03 24.39 -17.60
C TYR A 455 15.04 22.87 -17.81
N PHE A 456 14.78 22.09 -16.76
CA PHE A 456 14.85 20.64 -16.86
C PHE A 456 13.77 20.06 -17.78
N ARG A 457 12.56 20.64 -17.83
CA ARG A 457 11.52 20.23 -18.79
C ARG A 457 12.01 20.37 -20.23
N LYS A 458 12.71 21.48 -20.55
CA LYS A 458 13.32 21.73 -21.88
C LYS A 458 14.44 20.71 -22.15
N GLU A 459 15.33 20.47 -21.20
CA GLU A 459 16.45 19.53 -21.39
C GLU A 459 16.01 18.07 -21.50
N LEU A 460 14.80 17.71 -21.06
CA LEU A 460 14.21 16.39 -21.26
C LEU A 460 13.63 16.19 -22.67
N GLU A 461 13.30 17.25 -23.40
CA GLU A 461 12.67 17.18 -24.72
C GLU A 461 13.47 16.39 -25.77
N PRO A 462 14.81 16.54 -25.88
CA PRO A 462 15.61 15.70 -26.77
C PRO A 462 15.52 14.20 -26.43
N VAL A 463 15.45 13.86 -25.13
CA VAL A 463 15.33 12.46 -24.67
C VAL A 463 13.95 11.90 -25.03
N ARG A 464 12.88 12.69 -24.84
CA ARG A 464 11.51 12.33 -25.23
C ARG A 464 11.42 12.16 -26.74
N THR A 465 11.98 13.08 -27.51
CA THR A 465 11.98 13.04 -28.98
C THR A 465 12.69 11.79 -29.53
N LEU A 466 13.85 11.45 -28.97
CA LEU A 466 14.55 10.22 -29.33
C LEU A 466 13.74 8.97 -28.97
N PHE A 467 13.17 8.94 -27.76
CA PHE A 467 12.32 7.84 -27.30
C PHE A 467 11.11 7.61 -28.24
N GLU A 468 10.37 8.66 -28.60
CA GLU A 468 9.21 8.58 -29.50
C GLU A 468 9.55 8.12 -30.92
N LYS A 469 10.74 8.45 -31.40
CA LYS A 469 11.26 7.95 -32.67
C LYS A 469 11.78 6.54 -32.62
N THR A 470 11.98 5.99 -31.43
CA THR A 470 12.55 4.66 -31.27
C THR A 470 11.56 3.57 -31.71
N ASN A 471 11.93 2.83 -32.72
CA ASN A 471 11.14 1.68 -33.20
C ASN A 471 12.09 0.54 -33.61
N MET A 472 12.20 -0.48 -32.76
CA MET A 472 13.14 -1.59 -32.91
C MET A 472 12.39 -2.94 -32.85
N PRO A 473 11.60 -3.29 -33.89
CA PRO A 473 10.91 -4.57 -33.93
C PRO A 473 11.89 -5.75 -33.97
N LEU A 474 11.65 -6.74 -33.12
CA LEU A 474 12.52 -7.92 -32.96
C LEU A 474 11.73 -9.22 -33.18
N ASP A 475 12.34 -10.16 -33.92
CA ASP A 475 11.80 -11.52 -34.09
C ASP A 475 12.04 -12.40 -32.86
N ASN A 476 13.15 -12.21 -32.15
CA ASN A 476 13.47 -12.92 -30.92
C ASN A 476 12.54 -12.48 -29.79
N LYS A 477 11.73 -13.43 -29.30
CA LYS A 477 10.70 -13.16 -28.28
C LYS A 477 11.31 -12.68 -26.94
N GLU A 478 12.45 -13.25 -26.54
CA GLU A 478 13.09 -12.90 -25.27
C GLU A 478 13.73 -11.50 -25.33
N LEU A 479 14.49 -11.21 -26.37
CA LEU A 479 15.07 -9.87 -26.58
C LEU A 479 13.98 -8.79 -26.74
N ARG A 480 12.90 -9.12 -27.45
CA ARG A 480 11.75 -8.22 -27.58
C ARG A 480 11.12 -7.91 -26.22
N LYS A 481 10.96 -8.92 -25.34
CA LYS A 481 10.45 -8.72 -23.99
C LYS A 481 11.37 -7.81 -23.17
N GLN A 482 12.67 -8.08 -23.18
CA GLN A 482 13.66 -7.27 -22.48
C GLN A 482 13.69 -5.82 -23.00
N LEU A 483 13.65 -5.63 -24.31
CA LEU A 483 13.61 -4.31 -24.93
C LEU A 483 12.36 -3.53 -24.49
N ASN A 484 11.19 -4.16 -24.55
CA ASN A 484 9.94 -3.52 -24.13
C ASN A 484 9.96 -3.15 -22.65
N GLU A 485 10.49 -4.01 -21.77
CA GLU A 485 10.66 -3.71 -20.34
C GLU A 485 11.60 -2.50 -20.11
N ARG A 486 12.68 -2.36 -20.90
CA ARG A 486 13.60 -1.22 -20.78
C ARG A 486 13.02 0.08 -21.35
N LEU A 487 12.32 -0.02 -22.48
CA LEU A 487 11.61 1.12 -23.07
C LEU A 487 10.51 1.62 -22.12
N GLN A 488 9.71 0.72 -21.55
CA GLN A 488 8.69 1.11 -20.58
C GLN A 488 9.29 1.78 -19.33
N ALA A 489 10.38 1.24 -18.79
CA ALA A 489 11.05 1.85 -17.65
C ALA A 489 11.60 3.26 -17.93
N LEU A 490 12.05 3.52 -19.16
CA LEU A 490 12.49 4.86 -19.58
C LEU A 490 11.29 5.79 -19.77
N ASP A 491 10.22 5.31 -20.38
CA ASP A 491 8.99 6.08 -20.58
C ASP A 491 8.37 6.51 -19.25
N ASP A 492 8.22 5.56 -18.33
CA ASP A 492 7.71 5.83 -16.98
C ASP A 492 8.53 6.90 -16.26
N ALA A 493 9.88 6.80 -16.34
CA ALA A 493 10.77 7.77 -15.70
C ALA A 493 10.69 9.17 -16.35
N LEU A 494 10.54 9.23 -17.67
CA LEU A 494 10.32 10.48 -18.42
C LEU A 494 8.98 11.10 -18.06
N TRP A 495 7.89 10.32 -18.12
CA TRP A 495 6.54 10.76 -17.83
C TRP A 495 6.41 11.37 -16.44
N ILE A 496 6.94 10.67 -15.41
CA ILE A 496 6.94 11.19 -14.04
C ILE A 496 7.62 12.57 -13.99
N LYS A 497 8.82 12.67 -14.51
CA LYS A 497 9.59 13.92 -14.43
C LYS A 497 8.99 15.05 -15.23
N GLU A 498 8.55 14.79 -16.44
CA GLU A 498 7.88 15.77 -17.28
C GLU A 498 6.60 16.32 -16.64
N SER A 499 5.73 15.42 -16.15
CA SER A 499 4.46 15.80 -15.52
C SER A 499 4.67 16.61 -14.23
N LEU A 500 5.64 16.22 -13.39
CA LEU A 500 5.95 16.93 -12.15
C LEU A 500 6.56 18.32 -12.44
N LEU A 501 7.50 18.41 -13.39
CA LEU A 501 8.15 19.67 -13.75
C LEU A 501 7.17 20.64 -14.42
N GLU A 502 6.33 20.15 -15.33
CA GLU A 502 5.33 20.98 -16.02
C GLU A 502 4.33 21.60 -15.04
N ALA A 503 3.84 20.83 -14.07
CA ALA A 503 2.97 21.36 -13.05
C ALA A 503 3.66 22.43 -12.18
N MET A 504 4.95 22.26 -11.87
CA MET A 504 5.72 23.24 -11.06
C MET A 504 6.07 24.52 -11.84
N MET A 505 5.91 24.55 -13.13
CA MET A 505 5.98 25.80 -13.92
C MET A 505 4.74 26.67 -13.73
N GLY A 506 3.56 26.07 -13.49
CA GLY A 506 2.27 26.75 -13.40
C GLY A 506 1.81 27.08 -11.98
N GLN A 507 2.37 26.41 -10.96
CA GLN A 507 1.94 26.56 -9.55
C GLN A 507 3.13 26.60 -8.59
N PRO A 508 2.99 27.23 -7.42
CA PRO A 508 4.05 27.25 -6.40
C PRO A 508 4.30 25.83 -5.83
N PHE A 509 5.55 25.56 -5.49
CA PHE A 509 5.92 24.32 -4.80
C PHE A 509 5.44 24.38 -3.36
N THR A 510 4.54 23.48 -2.99
CA THR A 510 4.08 23.26 -1.63
C THR A 510 4.13 21.77 -1.31
N VAL A 511 4.36 21.41 -0.03
CA VAL A 511 4.44 20.00 0.40
C VAL A 511 3.18 19.25 -0.02
N THR A 512 1.99 19.76 0.34
CA THR A 512 0.72 19.11 0.02
C THR A 512 0.45 19.04 -1.48
N GLY A 513 0.74 20.11 -2.21
CA GLY A 513 0.56 20.19 -3.66
C GLY A 513 1.44 19.17 -4.39
N TYR A 514 2.72 19.10 -4.00
CA TYR A 514 3.66 18.16 -4.59
C TYR A 514 3.30 16.70 -4.32
N LEU A 515 2.93 16.35 -3.07
CA LEU A 515 2.54 14.98 -2.72
C LEU A 515 1.28 14.53 -3.47
N LYS A 516 0.25 15.37 -3.56
CA LYS A 516 -0.97 15.07 -4.33
C LYS A 516 -0.66 14.87 -5.81
N LEU A 517 0.17 15.74 -6.38
CA LEU A 517 0.58 15.64 -7.78
C LEU A 517 1.39 14.36 -8.03
N LYS A 518 2.38 14.08 -7.18
CA LYS A 518 3.23 12.89 -7.30
C LYS A 518 2.39 11.61 -7.22
N ALA A 519 1.46 11.52 -6.27
CA ALA A 519 0.54 10.40 -6.16
C ALA A 519 -0.29 10.21 -7.44
N LYS A 520 -0.89 11.30 -7.95
CA LYS A 520 -1.68 11.28 -9.19
C LYS A 520 -0.86 10.81 -10.39
N VAL A 521 0.34 11.36 -10.57
CA VAL A 521 1.23 11.01 -11.69
C VAL A 521 1.72 9.56 -11.58
N THR A 522 2.08 9.09 -10.37
CA THR A 522 2.54 7.71 -10.18
C THR A 522 1.41 6.71 -10.45
N LEU A 523 0.19 7.00 -10.00
CA LEU A 523 -0.97 6.14 -10.25
C LEU A 523 -1.35 6.11 -11.74
N SER A 524 -1.21 7.20 -12.48
CA SER A 524 -1.54 7.24 -13.92
C SER A 524 -0.61 6.39 -14.80
N LEU A 525 0.62 6.11 -14.38
CA LEU A 525 1.55 5.24 -15.10
C LEU A 525 1.11 3.78 -15.18
N GLU A 526 0.30 3.33 -14.23
CA GLU A 526 -0.11 1.94 -14.15
C GLU A 526 -1.19 1.58 -15.17
N ASP A 527 -1.88 2.57 -15.76
CA ASP A 527 -2.91 2.40 -16.80
C ASP A 527 -2.36 1.95 -18.14
N ASP A 528 -1.29 2.60 -18.56
CA ASP A 528 -0.71 2.35 -19.88
C ASP A 528 0.02 1.00 -19.95
N SER A 529 0.45 0.44 -18.81
CA SER A 529 1.15 -0.84 -18.77
C SER A 529 0.24 -2.08 -18.88
N SER A 530 -1.07 -1.95 -18.67
CA SER A 530 -2.05 -3.05 -18.75
C SER A 530 -2.71 -3.17 -20.13
N SER A 531 -2.72 -2.10 -20.92
CA SER A 531 -3.16 -2.14 -22.32
C SER A 531 -1.91 -2.21 -23.21
N GLY A 532 -1.57 -3.39 -23.71
CA GLY A 532 -0.48 -3.57 -24.69
C GLY A 532 -0.71 -2.84 -26.00
N SER A 533 -0.75 -1.51 -25.99
CA SER A 533 -0.83 -0.65 -27.15
C SER A 533 0.00 0.63 -26.93
N SER A 534 0.91 0.90 -27.87
CA SER A 534 1.78 2.08 -27.96
C SER A 534 1.08 3.41 -27.66
N PRO A 535 1.79 4.40 -27.08
CA PRO A 535 1.21 5.67 -26.64
C PRO A 535 0.61 6.46 -27.82
N LYS A 536 -0.64 6.86 -27.65
CA LYS A 536 -1.31 7.83 -28.54
C LYS A 536 -1.27 9.21 -27.88
N ALA A 537 -0.77 10.19 -28.60
CA ALA A 537 -0.78 11.61 -28.26
C ALA A 537 -2.16 12.12 -27.80
N PRO A 538 -2.23 13.11 -26.88
CA PRO A 538 -3.48 13.61 -26.33
C PRO A 538 -4.36 14.23 -27.42
N LYS A 539 -5.56 13.66 -27.63
CA LYS A 539 -6.60 14.26 -28.46
C LYS A 539 -7.58 15.02 -27.58
N GLU A 540 -7.80 16.29 -27.92
CA GLU A 540 -8.82 17.17 -27.38
C GLU A 540 -10.20 16.50 -27.32
N LYS A 541 -10.91 16.73 -26.21
CA LYS A 541 -12.29 16.29 -26.01
C LYS A 541 -13.21 16.90 -27.06
N ARG A 542 -13.75 16.09 -27.95
CA ARG A 542 -14.97 16.38 -28.72
C ARG A 542 -16.09 15.47 -28.26
N GLU A 543 -17.24 16.08 -27.98
CA GLU A 543 -18.47 15.48 -27.47
C GLU A 543 -18.96 14.30 -28.30
N ARG A 544 -19.39 13.25 -27.64
CA ARG A 544 -20.01 12.07 -28.27
C ARG A 544 -21.51 12.23 -28.41
N LYS A 545 -21.99 12.26 -29.65
CA LYS A 545 -23.36 11.87 -30.01
C LYS A 545 -23.36 10.51 -30.73
N GLY A 546 -24.22 9.60 -30.27
CA GLY A 546 -24.86 8.58 -31.09
C GLY A 546 -24.14 7.26 -31.33
N ARG A 547 -24.53 6.24 -30.56
CA ARG A 547 -24.24 4.82 -30.72
C ARG A 547 -24.93 4.25 -31.97
N LYS A 548 -24.17 3.63 -32.88
CA LYS A 548 -24.66 2.63 -33.85
C LYS A 548 -23.68 1.47 -33.88
N GLU A 549 -24.21 0.28 -33.64
CA GLU A 549 -23.51 -1.01 -33.77
C GLU A 549 -22.92 -1.17 -35.16
N ARG A 550 -21.67 -1.60 -35.25
CA ARG A 550 -21.08 -2.14 -36.46
C ARG A 550 -20.23 -3.38 -36.14
N THR A 551 -20.57 -4.43 -36.83
CA THR A 551 -19.96 -5.75 -36.97
C THR A 551 -18.43 -5.74 -37.00
N ARG A 552 -17.86 -6.72 -36.27
CA ARG A 552 -16.41 -7.06 -36.27
C ARG A 552 -15.93 -7.38 -37.67
N SER A 553 -15.09 -6.53 -38.24
CA SER A 553 -14.17 -6.87 -39.31
C SER A 553 -12.75 -6.96 -38.72
N SER A 554 -12.06 -8.05 -38.99
CA SER A 554 -10.67 -8.31 -38.58
C SER A 554 -9.73 -7.21 -39.10
N SER A 555 -9.26 -6.33 -38.20
CA SER A 555 -8.21 -5.36 -38.55
C SER A 555 -6.87 -6.09 -38.71
N LYS A 556 -6.30 -6.07 -39.92
CA LYS A 556 -4.91 -6.45 -40.17
C LYS A 556 -3.99 -5.63 -39.29
N ALA A 557 -3.18 -6.28 -38.44
CA ALA A 557 -2.16 -5.62 -37.67
C ALA A 557 -1.21 -4.85 -38.60
N LYS A 558 -1.04 -3.56 -38.38
CA LYS A 558 -0.10 -2.72 -39.15
C LYS A 558 1.33 -3.21 -38.86
N VAL A 559 2.07 -3.58 -39.93
CA VAL A 559 3.48 -3.95 -39.81
C VAL A 559 4.31 -2.72 -39.43
N GLU A 560 5.02 -2.81 -38.30
CA GLU A 560 5.92 -1.77 -37.83
C GLU A 560 7.23 -1.77 -38.61
N VAL A 561 7.69 -0.61 -39.02
CA VAL A 561 8.89 -0.42 -39.87
C VAL A 561 10.01 0.18 -39.03
N PRO A 562 11.21 -0.49 -38.96
CA PRO A 562 12.38 0.09 -38.29
C PRO A 562 12.83 1.41 -38.84
N THR A 563 13.43 2.26 -38.00
CA THR A 563 13.96 3.56 -38.40
C THR A 563 15.14 3.51 -39.35
N ASP A 564 15.89 2.37 -39.37
CA ASP A 564 17.08 2.17 -40.21
C ASP A 564 16.75 1.66 -41.62
N ILE A 565 15.50 1.71 -42.03
CA ILE A 565 15.03 1.19 -43.30
C ILE A 565 14.92 2.34 -44.30
N LEU A 566 15.57 2.17 -45.45
CA LEU A 566 15.53 3.18 -46.55
C LEU A 566 14.20 3.19 -47.30
N TYR A 567 13.55 2.02 -47.45
CA TYR A 567 12.30 1.87 -48.19
C TYR A 567 11.20 1.27 -47.33
N PRO A 568 10.49 2.06 -46.50
CA PRO A 568 9.47 1.57 -45.54
C PRO A 568 8.32 0.79 -46.17
N GLU A 569 7.88 1.16 -47.36
CA GLU A 569 6.78 0.47 -48.06
C GLU A 569 7.20 -0.91 -48.56
N LEU A 570 8.42 -1.05 -49.10
CA LEU A 570 8.96 -2.34 -49.50
C LEU A 570 9.13 -3.26 -48.28
N TYR A 571 9.59 -2.70 -47.17
CA TYR A 571 9.70 -3.48 -45.92
C TYR A 571 8.35 -4.04 -45.46
N ARG A 572 7.29 -3.22 -45.53
CA ARG A 572 5.92 -3.68 -45.18
C ARG A 572 5.48 -4.81 -46.10
N THR A 573 5.63 -4.62 -47.39
CA THR A 573 5.24 -5.60 -48.43
C THR A 573 5.98 -6.96 -48.23
N LEU A 574 7.29 -6.90 -48.06
CA LEU A 574 8.08 -8.11 -47.80
C LEU A 574 7.83 -8.75 -46.43
N SER A 575 7.56 -7.97 -45.40
CA SER A 575 7.15 -8.48 -44.09
C SER A 575 5.79 -9.17 -44.13
N GLU A 576 4.82 -8.63 -44.85
CA GLU A 576 3.50 -9.23 -45.05
C GLU A 576 3.61 -10.54 -45.86
N TRP A 577 4.41 -10.52 -46.95
CA TRP A 577 4.71 -11.70 -47.74
C TRP A 577 5.37 -12.80 -46.87
N ARG A 578 6.39 -12.44 -46.09
CA ARG A 578 7.07 -13.34 -45.14
C ARG A 578 6.11 -13.98 -44.14
N ALA A 579 5.21 -13.17 -43.59
CA ALA A 579 4.19 -13.63 -42.62
C ALA A 579 3.14 -14.54 -43.29
N ALA A 580 2.78 -14.29 -44.54
CA ALA A 580 1.88 -15.14 -45.31
C ALA A 580 2.53 -16.51 -45.61
N LYS A 581 3.79 -16.54 -46.09
CA LYS A 581 4.55 -17.77 -46.34
C LYS A 581 4.79 -18.57 -45.06
N ALA A 582 5.05 -17.92 -43.94
CA ALA A 582 5.20 -18.57 -42.64
C ALA A 582 3.94 -19.32 -42.23
N ARG A 583 2.76 -18.73 -42.46
CA ARG A 583 1.46 -19.36 -42.22
C ARG A 583 1.18 -20.52 -43.15
N GLU A 584 1.51 -20.36 -44.45
CA GLU A 584 1.34 -21.40 -45.47
C GLU A 584 2.12 -22.71 -45.12
N VAL A 585 3.35 -22.57 -44.63
CA VAL A 585 4.20 -23.72 -44.28
C VAL A 585 4.17 -24.07 -42.77
N SER A 586 3.33 -23.41 -41.97
CA SER A 586 3.21 -23.60 -40.52
C SER A 586 4.53 -23.45 -39.75
N LEU A 587 5.40 -22.57 -40.20
CA LEU A 587 6.71 -22.29 -39.58
C LEU A 587 6.80 -20.84 -39.07
N PRO A 588 7.65 -20.57 -38.08
CA PRO A 588 7.92 -19.17 -37.66
C PRO A 588 8.50 -18.32 -38.78
N ALA A 589 8.12 -17.03 -38.84
CA ALA A 589 8.52 -16.14 -39.92
C ALA A 589 10.05 -15.98 -40.10
N TYR A 590 10.83 -16.08 -39.03
CA TYR A 590 12.30 -16.01 -39.11
C TYR A 590 12.94 -17.21 -39.78
N ILE A 591 12.25 -18.35 -39.90
CA ILE A 591 12.72 -19.52 -40.66
C ILE A 591 12.55 -19.30 -42.15
N ILE A 592 11.52 -18.54 -42.58
CA ILE A 592 11.33 -18.19 -43.99
C ILE A 592 12.42 -17.18 -44.41
N MET A 593 12.64 -16.13 -43.60
CA MET A 593 13.65 -15.10 -43.81
C MET A 593 13.97 -14.45 -42.49
N GLN A 594 15.25 -14.38 -42.10
CA GLN A 594 15.67 -13.67 -40.91
C GLN A 594 15.45 -12.17 -41.06
N GLN A 595 15.20 -11.47 -39.96
CA GLN A 595 14.99 -10.03 -39.95
C GLN A 595 16.18 -9.25 -40.55
N LYS A 596 17.41 -9.70 -40.28
CA LYS A 596 18.63 -9.10 -40.85
C LYS A 596 18.66 -9.23 -42.38
N ALA A 597 18.25 -10.35 -42.92
CA ALA A 597 18.15 -10.55 -44.35
C ALA A 597 17.07 -9.68 -44.96
N LEU A 598 15.91 -9.56 -44.34
CA LEU A 598 14.83 -8.67 -44.76
C LEU A 598 15.28 -7.22 -44.82
N MET A 599 15.97 -6.74 -43.77
CA MET A 599 16.51 -5.35 -43.76
C MET A 599 17.57 -5.15 -44.84
N GLY A 600 18.46 -6.13 -45.05
CA GLY A 600 19.46 -6.09 -46.10
C GLY A 600 18.85 -6.07 -47.52
N ILE A 601 17.85 -6.88 -47.78
CA ILE A 601 17.12 -6.93 -49.06
C ILE A 601 16.44 -5.59 -49.36
N VAL A 602 15.77 -5.02 -48.38
CA VAL A 602 15.05 -3.76 -48.53
C VAL A 602 16.01 -2.58 -48.78
N ASN A 603 17.16 -2.57 -48.11
CA ASN A 603 18.11 -1.45 -48.21
C ASN A 603 19.03 -1.55 -49.46
N LEU A 604 19.33 -2.79 -49.93
CA LEU A 604 20.25 -3.02 -51.05
C LEU A 604 19.56 -3.28 -52.41
N LEU A 605 18.25 -3.54 -52.42
CA LEU A 605 17.41 -3.74 -53.63
C LEU A 605 18.03 -4.75 -54.63
N PRO A 606 18.38 -5.99 -54.27
CA PRO A 606 19.00 -6.94 -55.19
C PRO A 606 18.07 -7.20 -56.41
N ASP A 607 18.64 -7.36 -57.62
CA ASP A 607 17.88 -7.53 -58.86
C ASP A 607 18.11 -8.90 -59.53
N THR A 608 19.16 -9.61 -59.10
CA THR A 608 19.49 -10.93 -59.55
C THR A 608 19.49 -11.96 -58.39
N PRO A 609 19.39 -13.27 -58.73
CA PRO A 609 19.51 -14.31 -57.75
C PRO A 609 20.84 -14.28 -56.99
N GLU A 610 21.93 -13.98 -57.69
CA GLU A 610 23.29 -13.93 -57.16
C GLU A 610 23.43 -12.76 -56.17
N ALA A 611 22.88 -11.56 -56.52
CA ALA A 611 22.86 -10.43 -55.62
C ALA A 611 22.00 -10.70 -54.39
N LEU A 612 20.89 -11.43 -54.53
CA LEU A 612 20.03 -11.83 -53.45
C LEU A 612 20.71 -12.89 -52.51
N GLU A 613 21.51 -13.80 -53.10
CA GLU A 613 22.29 -14.78 -52.32
C GLU A 613 23.41 -14.11 -51.52
N ALA A 614 24.00 -13.04 -52.04
CA ALA A 614 25.03 -12.28 -51.37
C ALA A 614 24.51 -11.52 -50.11
N ILE A 615 23.18 -11.41 -49.92
CA ILE A 615 22.60 -10.79 -48.74
C ILE A 615 22.90 -11.66 -47.50
N PRO A 616 23.56 -11.12 -46.50
CA PRO A 616 23.86 -11.86 -45.28
C PRO A 616 22.60 -12.48 -44.63
N TYR A 617 22.73 -13.74 -44.21
CA TYR A 617 21.66 -14.51 -43.53
C TYR A 617 20.47 -14.96 -44.40
N PHE A 618 20.52 -14.80 -45.74
CA PHE A 618 19.51 -15.35 -46.66
C PHE A 618 19.97 -16.67 -47.32
N GLY A 619 21.13 -16.64 -47.94
CA GLY A 619 21.84 -17.83 -48.47
C GLY A 619 21.16 -18.55 -49.62
N ALA A 620 21.90 -19.48 -50.27
CA ALA A 620 21.50 -20.20 -51.49
C ALA A 620 20.15 -20.95 -51.35
N LYS A 621 19.89 -21.60 -50.23
CA LYS A 621 18.61 -22.32 -49.99
C LYS A 621 17.40 -21.38 -49.94
N GLY A 622 17.57 -20.18 -49.41
CA GLY A 622 16.52 -19.16 -49.37
C GLY A 622 16.21 -18.63 -50.76
N VAL A 623 17.27 -18.38 -51.56
CA VAL A 623 17.16 -17.94 -52.99
C VAL A 623 16.50 -19.00 -53.84
N GLN A 624 16.90 -20.27 -53.68
CA GLN A 624 16.30 -21.36 -54.44
C GLN A 624 14.80 -21.52 -54.16
N LYS A 625 14.38 -21.32 -52.91
CA LYS A 625 12.99 -21.54 -52.51
C LYS A 625 12.08 -20.34 -52.70
N TYR A 626 12.59 -19.15 -52.47
CA TYR A 626 11.79 -17.89 -52.38
C TYR A 626 12.31 -16.76 -53.26
N GLY A 627 13.47 -16.94 -53.92
CA GLY A 627 14.16 -15.85 -54.66
C GLY A 627 13.33 -15.22 -55.79
N LEU A 628 12.61 -16.04 -56.58
CA LEU A 628 11.76 -15.54 -57.65
C LEU A 628 10.63 -14.64 -57.15
N GLU A 629 9.97 -15.01 -56.06
CA GLU A 629 8.87 -14.22 -55.48
C GLU A 629 9.41 -12.89 -54.91
N ILE A 630 10.52 -12.94 -54.18
CA ILE A 630 11.16 -11.76 -53.58
C ILE A 630 11.64 -10.78 -54.63
N LEU A 631 12.38 -11.28 -55.66
CA LEU A 631 12.83 -10.44 -56.79
C LEU A 631 11.66 -9.81 -57.57
N GLY A 632 10.55 -10.56 -57.69
CA GLY A 632 9.32 -10.06 -58.29
C GLY A 632 8.74 -8.87 -57.51
N ILE A 633 8.70 -8.97 -56.20
CA ILE A 633 8.22 -7.88 -55.32
C ILE A 633 9.15 -6.67 -55.41
N ILE A 634 10.46 -6.87 -55.36
CA ILE A 634 11.44 -5.77 -55.47
C ILE A 634 11.35 -5.08 -56.85
N ARG A 635 11.28 -5.83 -57.94
CA ARG A 635 11.16 -5.25 -59.29
C ARG A 635 9.90 -4.45 -59.47
N LYS A 636 8.78 -4.92 -58.96
CA LYS A 636 7.51 -4.20 -58.96
C LYS A 636 7.63 -2.88 -58.18
N PHE A 637 8.19 -2.91 -56.98
CA PHE A 637 8.41 -1.75 -56.15
C PHE A 637 9.29 -0.70 -56.81
N VAL A 638 10.44 -1.12 -57.37
CA VAL A 638 11.40 -0.22 -58.07
C VAL A 638 10.73 0.43 -59.28
N LYS A 639 9.93 -0.29 -60.06
CA LYS A 639 9.20 0.22 -61.21
C LYS A 639 8.12 1.23 -60.82
N GLU A 640 7.36 0.95 -59.79
CA GLU A 640 6.25 1.81 -59.32
C GLU A 640 6.75 3.09 -58.67
N ASN A 641 7.87 3.05 -57.97
CA ASN A 641 8.40 4.20 -57.22
C ASN A 641 9.55 4.93 -57.93
N LYS A 642 9.89 4.56 -59.21
CA LYS A 642 10.98 5.13 -60.01
C LYS A 642 12.31 5.25 -59.23
N VAL A 643 12.65 4.25 -58.46
CA VAL A 643 13.86 4.26 -57.63
C VAL A 643 15.07 3.99 -58.50
N GLU A 644 16.04 4.93 -58.53
CA GLU A 644 17.36 4.68 -59.15
C GLU A 644 18.15 3.72 -58.24
N ARG A 645 18.59 2.62 -58.82
CA ARG A 645 19.44 1.64 -58.12
C ARG A 645 20.85 2.18 -58.04
N ARG A 646 21.37 2.20 -56.84
CA ARG A 646 22.78 2.52 -56.58
C ARG A 646 23.70 1.35 -56.84
#